data_4b5518e7ef8ba3742ab7886a8ffd54f5
#
_entry.id   4b5518e7ef8ba3742ab7886a8ffd54f5
#
_cell.length_a   1.000
_cell.length_b   1.000
_cell.length_c   1.000
_cell.angle_alpha   90.00
_cell.angle_beta   90.00
_cell.angle_gamma   90.00
#
_symmetry.space_group_name_H-M   'P 1'
#
loop_
_entity.id
_entity.type
_entity.pdbx_description
1 polymer ?
#
loop_
_entity_poly.entity_id
_entity_poly.type
_entity_poly.pdbx_seq_one_letter_code
_entity_poly.pdbx_strand_id
1 'polypeptide(L)'
;MKLPSPTARLWRLACLLLLGVGVGPGVAAAPPRMWRHLLSQVVAGEMPPPERKTRPTREEIDALQAQIRGLLTQAVAQAKVDPGKVTVRRLNHTEYNNTIRDLCYIEGNFSTDFPADDTGYGFDNIGDVLTFSPVHLERFIASAKVIAERAMPTAEQKLDVLNVDGYNMFPRGRSEDQMRIFNDATLSATFEAPRAGEYIFRAHLVGIGNPGDQAAVVNLVVDGKTVGTQTLKVKTSRGAEKIDAKVKLTPGKHTLAVTWANPPPDFRSGTRRLGTYRYQLLGPTDTRTDLQRKLADFAGTKKGDDRARAMVNLFVSRSFRRPATATEIQRHAKVFTAAEATGGSWEAGAQAMICAVLASPKFIFRIEQDDQPFAKDAHPISEFALASRLSYFLWGSMPDEELFALANSGKLSANLEAQTMRLLKDKRSQYLVTGFGLQWLQTRRLALVTPDAKMFPEFDDALRASMVRETELFLAEIVREDRSIFDIIDADFTYLDRPLAELYRIANVDSRRAGDFVRVSLPKGDRGGVLTQASILTATSNPDRTSPVKRGKWILEQILGTPPPPAPADVPSLEGQKQLTGNLRQRLEQHRVNPACASCHNRMDALGFAFEKFDAIGRGRTMDEGVLIDTAGKLPDGRTFAGASQLKSVLKADREKYVRNFSAKLLTYGLGRGLEYYDEPALDKMVISAQKGENRFSALVLAVVQSDPFRLRRGTSQVESVQTPPKK
;
A
#
# COMPACT_ATOMS: atom_id res chain seq x y z
N MET A 1 2.01 -34.19 42.98
CA MET A 1 1.17 -34.49 41.82
C MET A 1 1.51 -33.52 40.71
N LYS A 2 2.20 -33.99 39.63
CA LYS A 2 2.48 -33.12 38.47
C LYS A 2 1.16 -32.80 37.78
N LEU A 3 0.82 -31.55 37.63
CA LEU A 3 -0.33 -31.12 36.85
C LEU A 3 -0.19 -31.66 35.41
N PRO A 4 -1.25 -32.30 34.84
CA PRO A 4 -1.18 -32.80 33.48
C PRO A 4 -0.89 -31.66 32.49
N SER A 5 -0.11 -31.93 31.45
CA SER A 5 0.23 -30.97 30.40
C SER A 5 -1.04 -30.34 29.80
N PRO A 6 -0.97 -29.12 29.29
CA PRO A 6 -2.14 -28.44 28.66
C PRO A 6 -2.82 -29.33 27.59
N THR A 7 -2.05 -30.05 26.81
CA THR A 7 -2.53 -31.02 25.79
C THR A 7 -3.29 -32.19 26.38
N ALA A 8 -2.88 -32.75 27.54
CA ALA A 8 -3.58 -33.84 28.21
C ALA A 8 -4.94 -33.37 28.80
N ARG A 9 -5.07 -32.12 29.22
CA ARG A 9 -6.36 -31.55 29.66
C ARG A 9 -7.32 -31.36 28.48
N LEU A 10 -6.83 -30.88 27.34
CA LEU A 10 -7.62 -30.69 26.12
C LEU A 10 -8.13 -32.03 25.57
N TRP A 11 -7.29 -33.07 25.61
CA TRP A 11 -7.71 -34.43 25.18
C TRP A 11 -8.78 -35.02 26.06
N ARG A 12 -8.71 -34.87 27.38
CA ARG A 12 -9.78 -35.32 28.29
C ARG A 12 -11.12 -34.65 28.00
N LEU A 13 -11.09 -33.36 27.70
CA LEU A 13 -12.27 -32.58 27.27
C LEU A 13 -12.85 -33.10 25.95
N ALA A 14 -11.98 -33.35 24.94
CA ALA A 14 -12.39 -33.91 23.66
C ALA A 14 -13.00 -35.30 23.79
N CYS A 15 -12.42 -36.17 24.64
CA CYS A 15 -12.97 -37.50 24.92
C CYS A 15 -14.33 -37.45 25.62
N LEU A 16 -14.54 -36.53 26.55
CA LEU A 16 -15.83 -36.35 27.24
C LEU A 16 -16.94 -35.92 26.26
N LEU A 17 -16.60 -35.07 25.29
CA LEU A 17 -17.52 -34.61 24.24
C LEU A 17 -17.82 -35.73 23.22
N LEU A 18 -16.83 -36.56 22.85
CA LEU A 18 -17.00 -37.66 21.92
C LEU A 18 -17.85 -38.83 22.52
N LEU A 19 -17.81 -39.00 23.84
CA LEU A 19 -18.55 -40.08 24.52
C LEU A 19 -20.03 -39.72 24.77
N GLY A 20 -20.52 -38.56 24.29
CA GLY A 20 -21.91 -38.14 24.46
C GLY A 20 -22.33 -37.92 25.93
N VAL A 21 -21.36 -37.89 26.83
CA VAL A 21 -21.60 -37.55 28.23
C VAL A 21 -22.00 -36.08 28.28
N GLY A 22 -23.24 -35.82 28.63
CA GLY A 22 -23.78 -34.45 28.70
C GLY A 22 -22.79 -33.49 29.34
N VAL A 23 -22.54 -32.38 28.67
CA VAL A 23 -21.57 -31.35 29.09
C VAL A 23 -22.04 -30.86 30.46
N GLY A 24 -21.46 -31.36 31.55
CA GLY A 24 -21.76 -30.89 32.89
C GLY A 24 -21.42 -29.39 33.02
N PRO A 25 -22.06 -28.67 33.95
CA PRO A 25 -21.92 -27.22 34.11
C PRO A 25 -20.47 -26.75 34.22
N GLY A 26 -19.55 -27.57 34.70
CA GLY A 26 -18.12 -27.27 34.79
C GLY A 26 -17.34 -27.27 33.47
N VAL A 27 -17.83 -27.96 32.45
CA VAL A 27 -17.18 -28.02 31.12
C VAL A 27 -17.67 -26.88 30.23
N ALA A 28 -18.93 -26.49 30.33
CA ALA A 28 -19.48 -25.34 29.66
C ALA A 28 -18.86 -23.99 30.15
N ALA A 29 -18.32 -23.98 31.38
CA ALA A 29 -17.65 -22.83 31.98
C ALA A 29 -16.19 -22.65 31.54
N ALA A 30 -15.66 -23.51 30.65
CA ALA A 30 -14.31 -23.35 30.13
C ALA A 30 -14.21 -22.09 29.24
N PRO A 31 -13.14 -21.28 29.38
CA PRO A 31 -12.99 -20.05 28.62
C PRO A 31 -13.07 -20.29 27.12
N PRO A 32 -13.72 -19.40 26.33
CA PRO A 32 -13.83 -19.56 24.85
C PRO A 32 -12.49 -19.78 24.15
N ARG A 33 -11.41 -19.18 24.66
CA ARG A 33 -10.02 -19.39 24.14
C ARG A 33 -9.61 -20.87 24.15
N MET A 34 -10.03 -21.63 25.14
CA MET A 34 -9.67 -23.04 25.26
C MET A 34 -10.41 -23.89 24.23
N TRP A 35 -11.70 -23.63 24.02
CA TRP A 35 -12.50 -24.28 23.00
C TRP A 35 -11.99 -24.00 21.59
N ARG A 36 -11.56 -22.79 21.32
CA ARG A 36 -10.98 -22.40 20.03
C ARG A 36 -9.63 -23.07 19.78
N HIS A 37 -8.77 -23.11 20.79
CA HIS A 37 -7.50 -23.83 20.68
C HIS A 37 -7.75 -25.32 20.41
N LEU A 38 -8.71 -25.95 21.10
CA LEU A 38 -9.09 -27.32 20.83
C LEU A 38 -9.63 -27.48 19.39
N LEU A 39 -10.49 -26.58 18.94
CA LEU A 39 -11.04 -26.61 17.58
C LEU A 39 -9.91 -26.46 16.55
N SER A 40 -8.96 -25.57 16.74
CA SER A 40 -7.82 -25.40 15.83
C SER A 40 -6.96 -26.65 15.72
N GLN A 41 -6.69 -27.30 16.83
CA GLN A 41 -5.94 -28.56 16.90
C GLN A 41 -6.68 -29.73 16.21
N VAL A 42 -8.00 -29.82 16.40
CA VAL A 42 -8.84 -30.82 15.74
C VAL A 42 -8.91 -30.57 14.23
N VAL A 43 -9.11 -29.33 13.81
CA VAL A 43 -9.13 -28.95 12.39
C VAL A 43 -7.76 -29.15 11.73
N ALA A 44 -6.67 -28.86 12.46
CA ALA A 44 -5.31 -29.11 11.99
C ALA A 44 -4.94 -30.61 11.89
N GLY A 45 -5.75 -31.49 12.44
CA GLY A 45 -5.44 -32.93 12.52
C GLY A 45 -4.35 -33.28 13.55
N GLU A 46 -4.05 -32.36 14.46
CA GLU A 46 -3.07 -32.52 15.55
C GLU A 46 -3.69 -33.20 16.76
N MET A 47 -5.02 -33.32 16.79
CA MET A 47 -5.78 -34.04 17.78
C MET A 47 -6.57 -35.19 17.13
N PRO A 48 -6.49 -36.42 17.67
CA PRO A 48 -5.66 -36.87 18.81
C PRO A 48 -4.17 -36.86 18.46
N PRO A 49 -3.28 -36.77 19.49
CA PRO A 49 -1.83 -36.78 19.28
C PRO A 49 -1.37 -38.02 18.49
N PRO A 50 -0.29 -37.90 17.68
CA PRO A 50 0.16 -38.96 16.75
C PRO A 50 0.44 -40.34 17.43
N GLU A 51 0.78 -40.33 18.71
CA GLU A 51 1.14 -41.52 19.47
C GLU A 51 -0.10 -42.41 19.84
N ARG A 52 -1.32 -41.88 19.66
CA ARG A 52 -2.54 -42.63 19.97
C ARG A 52 -2.88 -43.60 18.86
N LYS A 53 -2.98 -44.90 19.23
CA LYS A 53 -3.30 -45.99 18.29
C LYS A 53 -4.74 -45.93 17.76
N THR A 54 -5.69 -45.44 18.57
CA THR A 54 -7.09 -45.31 18.19
C THR A 54 -7.33 -43.88 17.73
N ARG A 55 -7.79 -43.70 16.49
CA ARG A 55 -8.16 -42.41 15.93
C ARG A 55 -9.66 -42.35 15.70
N PRO A 56 -10.32 -41.21 15.97
CA PRO A 56 -11.73 -41.02 15.67
C PRO A 56 -11.97 -41.05 14.16
N THR A 57 -13.18 -41.48 13.78
CA THR A 57 -13.63 -41.44 12.40
C THR A 57 -13.83 -39.98 11.93
N ARG A 58 -14.00 -39.78 10.63
CA ARG A 58 -14.28 -38.47 10.07
C ARG A 58 -15.58 -37.88 10.62
N GLU A 59 -16.61 -38.71 10.73
CA GLU A 59 -17.93 -38.32 11.26
C GLU A 59 -17.84 -37.90 12.73
N GLU A 60 -17.06 -38.60 13.54
CA GLU A 60 -16.81 -38.22 14.95
C GLU A 60 -16.06 -36.90 15.07
N ILE A 61 -15.08 -36.62 14.17
CA ILE A 61 -14.35 -35.35 14.12
C ILE A 61 -15.30 -34.21 13.72
N ASP A 62 -16.12 -34.41 12.70
CA ASP A 62 -17.07 -33.42 12.21
C ASP A 62 -18.15 -33.10 13.25
N ALA A 63 -18.65 -34.14 13.97
CA ALA A 63 -19.58 -33.99 15.10
C ALA A 63 -18.94 -33.16 16.26
N LEU A 64 -17.69 -33.47 16.63
CA LEU A 64 -16.96 -32.73 17.65
C LEU A 64 -16.75 -31.27 17.26
N GLN A 65 -16.39 -31.03 16.01
CA GLN A 65 -16.24 -29.65 15.50
C GLN A 65 -17.56 -28.88 15.57
N ALA A 66 -18.68 -29.51 15.19
CA ALA A 66 -20.02 -28.93 15.27
C ALA A 66 -20.40 -28.58 16.72
N GLN A 67 -20.15 -29.49 17.66
CA GLN A 67 -20.41 -29.25 19.08
C GLN A 67 -19.57 -28.11 19.64
N ILE A 68 -18.25 -28.06 19.35
CA ILE A 68 -17.38 -26.98 19.80
C ILE A 68 -17.82 -25.64 19.20
N ARG A 69 -18.18 -25.61 17.92
CA ARG A 69 -18.72 -24.41 17.25
C ARG A 69 -20.03 -23.94 17.92
N GLY A 70 -20.92 -24.84 18.28
CA GLY A 70 -22.15 -24.55 19.02
C GLY A 70 -21.88 -23.89 20.37
N LEU A 71 -20.94 -24.45 21.15
CA LEU A 71 -20.52 -23.89 22.45
C LEU A 71 -19.89 -22.49 22.28
N LEU A 72 -19.06 -22.32 21.27
CA LEU A 72 -18.45 -21.02 20.96
C LEU A 72 -19.52 -20.00 20.55
N THR A 73 -20.50 -20.37 19.73
CA THR A 73 -21.61 -19.50 19.33
C THR A 73 -22.43 -19.05 20.52
N GLN A 74 -22.76 -19.97 21.44
CA GLN A 74 -23.48 -19.63 22.67
C GLN A 74 -22.67 -18.72 23.58
N ALA A 75 -21.37 -19.01 23.77
CA ALA A 75 -20.48 -18.19 24.58
C ALA A 75 -20.33 -16.77 24.01
N VAL A 76 -20.25 -16.63 22.68
CA VAL A 76 -20.19 -15.34 21.98
C VAL A 76 -21.51 -14.55 22.12
N ALA A 77 -22.66 -15.25 22.01
CA ALA A 77 -23.97 -14.61 22.16
C ALA A 77 -24.22 -14.07 23.58
N GLN A 78 -23.60 -14.69 24.59
CA GLN A 78 -23.70 -14.27 25.99
C GLN A 78 -22.57 -13.33 26.45
N ALA A 79 -21.47 -13.23 25.68
CA ALA A 79 -20.35 -12.37 26.03
C ALA A 79 -20.67 -10.91 25.77
N LYS A 80 -20.26 -10.03 26.68
CA LYS A 80 -20.21 -8.59 26.40
C LYS A 80 -19.29 -8.32 25.21
N VAL A 81 -19.65 -7.35 24.38
CA VAL A 81 -18.81 -6.90 23.26
C VAL A 81 -17.46 -6.44 23.80
N ASP A 82 -16.41 -7.06 23.30
CA ASP A 82 -15.05 -6.73 23.67
C ASP A 82 -14.23 -6.32 22.41
N PRO A 83 -14.01 -5.02 22.20
CA PRO A 83 -13.24 -4.52 21.06
C PRO A 83 -11.73 -4.71 21.21
N GLY A 84 -11.30 -5.22 22.35
CA GLY A 84 -9.91 -5.42 22.65
C GLY A 84 -9.15 -4.15 23.02
N LYS A 85 -7.83 -4.27 23.00
CA LYS A 85 -6.87 -3.23 23.37
C LYS A 85 -6.69 -2.23 22.22
N VAL A 86 -6.74 -0.94 22.52
CA VAL A 86 -6.32 0.11 21.59
C VAL A 86 -4.80 0.22 21.63
N THR A 87 -4.15 0.16 20.47
CA THR A 87 -2.69 0.22 20.36
C THR A 87 -2.26 1.64 19.97
N VAL A 88 -1.44 2.27 20.79
CA VAL A 88 -0.72 3.49 20.41
C VAL A 88 0.51 3.08 19.62
N ARG A 89 0.64 3.55 18.38
CA ARG A 89 1.77 3.26 17.53
C ARG A 89 2.30 4.50 16.82
N ARG A 90 3.60 4.55 16.55
CA ARG A 90 4.17 5.57 15.70
C ARG A 90 3.79 5.31 14.23
N LEU A 91 3.91 6.32 13.41
CA LEU A 91 3.86 6.16 11.96
C LEU A 91 5.04 5.30 11.52
N ASN A 92 4.81 4.35 10.62
CA ASN A 92 5.87 3.68 9.89
C ASN A 92 6.43 4.59 8.78
N HIS A 93 7.53 4.19 8.10
CA HIS A 93 8.17 5.01 7.06
C HIS A 93 7.19 5.43 5.96
N THR A 94 6.38 4.51 5.45
CA THR A 94 5.43 4.80 4.37
C THR A 94 4.32 5.74 4.84
N GLU A 95 3.76 5.51 6.02
CA GLU A 95 2.73 6.37 6.61
C GLU A 95 3.27 7.78 6.90
N TYR A 96 4.52 7.88 7.35
CA TYR A 96 5.18 9.17 7.57
C TYR A 96 5.29 9.95 6.26
N ASN A 97 5.89 9.35 5.22
CA ASN A 97 6.07 10.01 3.92
C ASN A 97 4.74 10.41 3.28
N ASN A 98 3.74 9.52 3.30
CA ASN A 98 2.39 9.81 2.80
C ASN A 98 1.72 10.94 3.58
N THR A 99 1.87 10.94 4.92
CA THR A 99 1.31 12.01 5.75
C THR A 99 1.98 13.35 5.45
N ILE A 100 3.32 13.38 5.28
CA ILE A 100 4.04 14.61 4.90
C ILE A 100 3.58 15.10 3.53
N ARG A 101 3.46 14.21 2.54
CA ARG A 101 2.94 14.56 1.21
C ARG A 101 1.59 15.27 1.30
N ASP A 102 0.63 14.68 2.04
CA ASP A 102 -0.74 15.18 2.11
C ASP A 102 -0.90 16.38 3.08
N LEU A 103 -0.02 16.51 4.07
CA LEU A 103 -0.01 17.63 5.02
C LEU A 103 0.71 18.86 4.47
N CYS A 104 1.89 18.64 3.89
CA CYS A 104 2.80 19.70 3.46
C CYS A 104 2.79 19.93 1.95
N TYR A 105 2.08 19.09 1.18
CA TYR A 105 1.97 19.14 -0.28
C TYR A 105 3.34 19.07 -1.00
N ILE A 106 4.25 18.24 -0.45
CA ILE A 106 5.58 18.00 -1.02
C ILE A 106 5.83 16.51 -1.20
N GLU A 107 6.36 16.14 -2.36
CA GLU A 107 6.76 14.75 -2.65
C GLU A 107 8.20 14.51 -2.18
N GLY A 108 8.47 13.31 -1.69
CA GLY A 108 9.82 12.88 -1.31
C GLY A 108 9.84 11.73 -0.33
N ASN A 109 11.03 11.13 -0.19
CA ASN A 109 11.29 10.16 0.88
C ASN A 109 12.04 10.86 2.02
N PHE A 110 11.30 11.24 3.04
CA PHE A 110 11.81 11.97 4.20
C PHE A 110 12.20 11.04 5.37
N SER A 111 12.01 9.74 5.20
CA SER A 111 12.32 8.71 6.21
C SER A 111 13.54 7.85 5.85
N THR A 112 14.34 8.25 4.86
CA THR A 112 15.48 7.45 4.37
C THR A 112 16.48 7.09 5.48
N ASP A 113 16.73 8.03 6.40
CA ASP A 113 17.70 7.87 7.49
C ASP A 113 17.07 7.34 8.79
N PHE A 114 15.80 6.95 8.78
CA PHE A 114 15.17 6.38 9.96
C PHE A 114 15.63 4.94 10.17
N PRO A 115 15.75 4.48 11.43
CA PRO A 115 15.91 3.06 11.70
C PRO A 115 14.78 2.25 11.07
N ALA A 116 15.10 1.06 10.56
CA ALA A 116 14.10 0.20 9.89
C ALA A 116 12.88 -0.07 10.76
N ASP A 117 11.72 -0.19 10.14
CA ASP A 117 10.50 -0.60 10.82
C ASP A 117 10.53 -2.11 11.09
N ASP A 118 10.33 -2.50 12.35
CA ASP A 118 10.14 -3.89 12.73
C ASP A 118 8.79 -4.41 12.22
N THR A 119 8.73 -5.70 11.91
CA THR A 119 7.52 -6.36 11.43
C THR A 119 6.94 -7.30 12.48
N GLY A 120 5.64 -7.17 12.74
CA GLY A 120 4.87 -8.09 13.58
C GLY A 120 3.70 -8.70 12.80
N TYR A 121 3.42 -9.98 13.01
CA TYR A 121 2.32 -10.69 12.31
C TYR A 121 2.35 -10.58 10.78
N GLY A 122 3.52 -10.25 10.21
CA GLY A 122 3.74 -10.06 8.78
C GLY A 122 3.61 -8.62 8.26
N PHE A 123 3.35 -7.63 9.14
CA PHE A 123 3.13 -6.22 8.78
C PHE A 123 4.02 -5.27 9.57
N ASP A 124 4.39 -4.15 8.95
CA ASP A 124 5.24 -3.09 9.52
C ASP A 124 4.45 -1.97 10.21
N ASN A 125 3.15 -2.14 10.36
CA ASN A 125 2.26 -1.20 11.04
C ASN A 125 1.79 -1.68 12.41
N ILE A 126 2.40 -2.71 12.98
CA ILE A 126 2.00 -3.32 14.25
C ILE A 126 2.60 -2.56 15.43
N GLY A 127 1.73 -2.06 16.31
CA GLY A 127 2.14 -1.22 17.43
C GLY A 127 3.04 -1.92 18.44
N ASP A 128 2.85 -3.21 18.68
CA ASP A 128 3.61 -3.97 19.67
C ASP A 128 5.10 -4.14 19.32
N VAL A 129 5.47 -3.97 18.04
CA VAL A 129 6.86 -4.11 17.56
C VAL A 129 7.48 -2.80 17.08
N LEU A 130 6.69 -1.77 16.79
CA LEU A 130 7.19 -0.47 16.35
C LEU A 130 7.84 0.29 17.51
N THR A 131 9.12 0.04 17.72
CA THR A 131 9.92 0.69 18.77
C THR A 131 10.17 2.17 18.50
N PHE A 132 10.46 2.93 19.55
CA PHE A 132 10.86 4.34 19.45
C PHE A 132 12.08 4.59 20.35
N SER A 133 13.20 4.91 19.74
CA SER A 133 14.48 5.14 20.41
C SER A 133 14.92 6.61 20.31
N PRO A 134 15.92 7.05 21.07
CA PRO A 134 16.50 8.39 20.91
C PRO A 134 16.96 8.68 19.47
N VAL A 135 17.52 7.68 18.77
CA VAL A 135 17.91 7.83 17.36
C VAL A 135 16.71 8.15 16.47
N HIS A 136 15.55 7.52 16.70
CA HIS A 136 14.32 7.89 15.98
C HIS A 136 13.98 9.37 16.19
N LEU A 137 14.01 9.86 17.44
CA LEU A 137 13.70 11.26 17.74
C LEU A 137 14.64 12.22 17.00
N GLU A 138 15.95 11.96 17.02
CA GLU A 138 16.94 12.76 16.29
C GLU A 138 16.63 12.81 14.79
N ARG A 139 16.31 11.66 14.19
CA ARG A 139 15.99 11.57 12.76
C ARG A 139 14.67 12.25 12.41
N PHE A 140 13.65 12.14 13.26
CA PHE A 140 12.39 12.90 13.09
C PHE A 140 12.64 14.40 13.13
N ILE A 141 13.46 14.90 14.05
CA ILE A 141 13.80 16.33 14.14
C ILE A 141 14.58 16.78 12.90
N ALA A 142 15.58 16.00 12.46
CA ALA A 142 16.34 16.33 11.26
C ALA A 142 15.45 16.36 10.01
N SER A 143 14.61 15.36 9.83
CA SER A 143 13.64 15.30 8.73
C SER A 143 12.66 16.48 8.78
N ALA A 144 12.15 16.84 9.96
CA ALA A 144 11.23 17.96 10.14
C ALA A 144 11.82 19.30 9.67
N LYS A 145 13.12 19.54 9.86
CA LYS A 145 13.82 20.74 9.35
C LYS A 145 13.81 20.78 7.82
N VAL A 146 14.22 19.67 7.19
CA VAL A 146 14.25 19.55 5.72
C VAL A 146 12.84 19.75 5.13
N ILE A 147 11.83 19.16 5.76
CA ILE A 147 10.42 19.30 5.36
C ILE A 147 9.98 20.76 5.48
N ALA A 148 10.26 21.40 6.61
CA ALA A 148 9.86 22.79 6.86
C ALA A 148 10.48 23.76 5.85
N GLU A 149 11.79 23.63 5.59
CA GLU A 149 12.50 24.45 4.60
C GLU A 149 11.93 24.27 3.18
N ARG A 150 11.64 23.03 2.81
CA ARG A 150 11.12 22.70 1.49
C ARG A 150 9.66 23.12 1.30
N ALA A 151 8.83 22.95 2.34
CA ALA A 151 7.42 23.32 2.29
C ALA A 151 7.17 24.82 2.43
N MET A 152 8.08 25.54 3.12
CA MET A 152 7.97 26.97 3.44
C MET A 152 9.27 27.71 3.13
N PRO A 153 9.70 27.77 1.85
CA PRO A 153 10.91 28.50 1.49
C PRO A 153 10.79 29.98 1.87
N THR A 154 11.84 30.53 2.48
CA THR A 154 11.91 31.98 2.87
C THR A 154 12.45 32.86 1.74
N ALA A 155 13.21 32.26 0.82
CA ALA A 155 13.70 32.97 -0.37
C ALA A 155 12.66 33.00 -1.49
N GLU A 156 12.63 34.08 -2.26
CA GLU A 156 11.79 34.16 -3.46
C GLU A 156 12.17 33.03 -4.45
N GLN A 157 11.18 32.27 -4.86
CA GLN A 157 11.39 31.18 -5.82
C GLN A 157 11.42 31.74 -7.24
N LYS A 158 12.35 31.24 -8.05
CA LYS A 158 12.39 31.57 -9.48
C LYS A 158 11.19 30.98 -10.20
N LEU A 159 10.70 31.73 -11.22
CA LEU A 159 9.66 31.17 -12.09
C LEU A 159 10.17 29.96 -12.85
N ASP A 160 9.36 28.90 -12.88
CA ASP A 160 9.61 27.78 -13.77
C ASP A 160 9.53 28.25 -15.22
N VAL A 161 10.39 27.72 -16.09
CA VAL A 161 10.44 28.08 -17.50
C VAL A 161 10.36 26.79 -18.35
N LEU A 162 9.23 26.64 -19.01
CA LEU A 162 9.05 25.57 -20.01
C LEU A 162 9.39 26.17 -21.38
N ASN A 163 10.23 25.51 -22.16
CA ASN A 163 10.70 25.96 -23.46
C ASN A 163 10.23 25.02 -24.57
N VAL A 164 9.81 25.59 -25.71
CA VAL A 164 9.68 24.90 -26.98
C VAL A 164 10.45 25.68 -28.02
N ASP A 165 11.50 25.06 -28.54
CA ASP A 165 12.32 25.66 -29.61
C ASP A 165 11.61 25.61 -30.96
N GLY A 166 11.95 26.55 -31.86
CA GLY A 166 11.30 26.71 -33.15
C GLY A 166 11.18 25.45 -34.00
N TYR A 167 12.14 24.52 -33.88
CA TYR A 167 12.10 23.23 -34.60
C TYR A 167 10.92 22.33 -34.22
N ASN A 168 10.41 22.46 -33.01
CA ASN A 168 9.34 21.65 -32.44
C ASN A 168 7.94 22.28 -32.54
N MET A 169 7.83 23.39 -33.29
CA MET A 169 6.56 24.07 -33.49
C MET A 169 5.80 23.54 -34.71
N PHE A 170 4.48 23.76 -34.73
CA PHE A 170 3.57 23.33 -35.80
C PHE A 170 2.89 24.53 -36.46
N PRO A 171 2.63 24.46 -37.80
CA PRO A 171 3.05 23.38 -38.71
C PRO A 171 4.58 23.30 -38.89
N ARG A 172 5.09 22.12 -39.22
CA ARG A 172 6.52 21.94 -39.50
C ARG A 172 6.91 22.65 -40.80
N GLY A 173 8.13 23.14 -40.93
CA GLY A 173 8.60 23.82 -42.12
C GLY A 173 10.06 24.30 -42.00
N ARG A 174 10.49 25.25 -42.81
CA ARG A 174 11.87 25.70 -42.92
C ARG A 174 12.38 26.38 -41.66
N SER A 175 13.57 26.00 -41.21
CA SER A 175 14.31 26.66 -40.14
C SER A 175 15.64 27.15 -40.66
N GLU A 176 16.03 28.36 -40.28
CA GLU A 176 17.31 29.00 -40.61
C GLU A 176 17.99 29.41 -39.28
N ASP A 177 19.23 28.96 -39.06
CA ASP A 177 20.02 29.34 -37.87
C ASP A 177 19.25 29.28 -36.54
N GLN A 178 18.64 28.13 -36.25
CA GLN A 178 17.78 27.89 -35.08
C GLN A 178 16.49 28.70 -35.01
N MET A 179 16.20 29.51 -36.04
CA MET A 179 14.99 30.29 -36.15
C MET A 179 13.98 29.58 -37.06
N ARG A 180 12.75 29.45 -36.60
CA ARG A 180 11.63 28.95 -37.38
C ARG A 180 11.00 30.12 -38.15
N ILE A 181 10.98 30.05 -39.47
CA ILE A 181 10.33 31.03 -40.33
C ILE A 181 8.83 30.69 -40.44
N PHE A 182 7.99 31.70 -40.37
CA PHE A 182 6.56 31.59 -40.59
C PHE A 182 6.31 31.39 -42.11
N ASN A 183 5.86 30.19 -42.46
CA ASN A 183 5.39 29.85 -43.81
C ASN A 183 3.85 29.82 -43.87
N ASP A 184 3.21 29.95 -42.74
CA ASP A 184 1.79 30.07 -42.50
C ASP A 184 1.52 31.20 -41.54
N ALA A 185 0.27 31.70 -41.50
CA ALA A 185 -0.08 32.84 -40.65
C ALA A 185 0.04 32.52 -39.14
N THR A 186 0.13 31.25 -38.75
CA THR A 186 0.17 30.85 -37.33
C THR A 186 1.22 29.77 -37.10
N LEU A 187 1.99 29.92 -36.05
CA LEU A 187 2.86 28.87 -35.48
C LEU A 187 2.46 28.59 -34.04
N SER A 188 2.33 27.29 -33.69
CA SER A 188 1.89 26.85 -32.39
C SER A 188 2.82 25.84 -31.75
N ALA A 189 2.75 25.76 -30.40
CA ALA A 189 3.42 24.77 -29.58
C ALA A 189 2.50 24.34 -28.42
N THR A 190 2.62 23.10 -27.99
CA THR A 190 1.87 22.55 -26.85
C THR A 190 2.75 22.58 -25.61
N PHE A 191 2.18 23.08 -24.51
CA PHE A 191 2.78 23.12 -23.19
C PHE A 191 1.86 22.44 -22.19
N GLU A 192 2.43 21.89 -21.13
CA GLU A 192 1.67 21.31 -20.03
C GLU A 192 1.83 22.20 -18.78
N ALA A 193 0.74 22.87 -18.37
CA ALA A 193 0.72 23.67 -17.15
C ALA A 193 0.57 22.73 -15.95
N PRO A 194 1.53 22.71 -14.99
CA PRO A 194 1.48 21.77 -13.87
C PRO A 194 0.38 22.08 -12.84
N ARG A 195 -0.08 23.34 -12.79
CA ARG A 195 -1.15 23.77 -11.87
C ARG A 195 -1.91 24.98 -12.42
N ALA A 196 -3.09 25.25 -11.83
CA ALA A 196 -3.83 26.46 -12.14
C ALA A 196 -3.08 27.72 -11.67
N GLY A 197 -3.10 28.79 -12.46
CA GLY A 197 -2.47 30.04 -12.08
C GLY A 197 -2.35 31.03 -13.23
N GLU A 198 -1.78 32.21 -12.92
CA GLU A 198 -1.35 33.20 -13.93
C GLU A 198 0.05 32.82 -14.42
N TYR A 199 0.23 32.73 -15.73
CA TYR A 199 1.48 32.44 -16.41
C TYR A 199 1.84 33.59 -17.35
N ILE A 200 3.10 33.64 -17.78
CA ILE A 200 3.57 34.55 -18.82
C ILE A 200 3.89 33.71 -20.06
N PHE A 201 3.12 33.89 -21.12
CA PHE A 201 3.50 33.41 -22.44
C PHE A 201 4.50 34.39 -23.04
N ARG A 202 5.73 33.90 -23.28
CA ARG A 202 6.81 34.67 -23.89
C ARG A 202 7.16 34.09 -25.26
N ALA A 203 7.09 34.91 -26.30
CA ALA A 203 7.55 34.56 -27.63
C ALA A 203 8.82 35.35 -27.98
N HIS A 204 9.83 34.67 -28.51
CA HIS A 204 11.06 35.29 -29.01
C HIS A 204 10.95 35.41 -30.52
N LEU A 205 10.54 36.60 -31.00
CA LEU A 205 10.17 36.86 -32.38
C LEU A 205 11.13 37.85 -33.05
N VAL A 206 11.26 37.75 -34.35
CA VAL A 206 12.00 38.69 -35.17
C VAL A 206 11.22 39.03 -36.44
N GLY A 207 10.95 40.32 -36.64
CA GLY A 207 10.43 40.84 -37.90
C GLY A 207 11.59 41.28 -38.78
N ILE A 208 11.83 40.62 -39.91
CA ILE A 208 12.90 40.92 -40.87
C ILE A 208 12.28 41.63 -42.06
N GLY A 209 12.89 42.71 -42.49
CA GLY A 209 12.45 43.50 -43.65
C GLY A 209 13.42 44.63 -43.98
N ASN A 210 13.15 45.36 -45.06
CA ASN A 210 13.92 46.52 -45.46
C ASN A 210 13.45 47.79 -44.71
N PRO A 211 14.28 48.81 -44.57
CA PRO A 211 13.84 50.13 -44.10
C PRO A 211 12.63 50.63 -44.90
N GLY A 212 11.56 50.96 -44.24
CA GLY A 212 10.31 51.43 -44.85
C GLY A 212 9.24 50.31 -45.04
N ASP A 213 9.59 49.04 -44.86
CA ASP A 213 8.59 47.96 -44.86
C ASP A 213 7.60 48.09 -43.69
N GLN A 214 6.37 47.68 -43.91
CA GLN A 214 5.35 47.67 -42.86
C GLN A 214 5.76 46.70 -41.74
N ALA A 215 5.73 47.16 -40.52
CA ALA A 215 6.03 46.36 -39.35
C ALA A 215 5.08 45.15 -39.20
N ALA A 216 5.61 44.00 -38.73
CA ALA A 216 4.80 42.84 -38.47
C ALA A 216 3.94 43.02 -37.21
N VAL A 217 2.64 42.85 -37.34
CA VAL A 217 1.70 42.81 -36.22
C VAL A 217 1.44 41.34 -35.85
N VAL A 218 1.66 40.99 -34.61
CA VAL A 218 1.51 39.61 -34.12
C VAL A 218 0.50 39.52 -32.97
N ASN A 219 -0.32 38.50 -33.00
CA ASN A 219 -1.19 38.15 -31.89
C ASN A 219 -0.61 36.95 -31.16
N LEU A 220 -0.49 37.06 -29.84
CA LEU A 220 -0.24 35.91 -28.97
C LEU A 220 -1.59 35.24 -28.68
N VAL A 221 -1.68 33.97 -28.94
CA VAL A 221 -2.92 33.19 -28.87
C VAL A 221 -2.73 32.00 -27.91
N VAL A 222 -3.67 31.79 -27.03
CA VAL A 222 -3.70 30.66 -26.12
C VAL A 222 -5.04 29.96 -26.25
N ASP A 223 -5.02 28.65 -26.55
CA ASP A 223 -6.21 27.82 -26.77
C ASP A 223 -7.24 28.49 -27.72
N GLY A 224 -6.72 29.07 -28.81
CA GLY A 224 -7.53 29.77 -29.82
C GLY A 224 -7.97 31.17 -29.46
N LYS A 225 -7.64 31.71 -28.28
CA LYS A 225 -8.01 33.07 -27.85
C LYS A 225 -6.81 33.99 -27.88
N THR A 226 -6.95 35.18 -28.49
CA THR A 226 -5.92 36.21 -28.47
C THR A 226 -5.78 36.77 -27.05
N VAL A 227 -4.58 36.69 -26.49
CA VAL A 227 -4.22 37.17 -25.15
C VAL A 227 -3.31 38.44 -25.17
N GLY A 228 -2.79 38.75 -26.33
CA GLY A 228 -1.98 39.97 -26.54
C GLY A 228 -1.76 40.25 -28.02
N THR A 229 -1.58 41.54 -28.37
CA THR A 229 -1.22 41.98 -29.73
C THR A 229 -0.05 42.92 -29.61
N GLN A 230 0.95 42.76 -30.50
CA GLN A 230 2.15 43.57 -30.49
C GLN A 230 2.63 43.83 -31.93
N THR A 231 3.17 45.05 -32.15
CA THR A 231 3.86 45.42 -33.39
C THR A 231 5.36 45.26 -33.18
N LEU A 232 6.03 44.45 -33.99
CA LEU A 232 7.47 44.24 -33.97
C LEU A 232 8.22 45.36 -34.64
N LYS A 233 9.41 45.71 -34.16
CA LYS A 233 10.31 46.61 -34.86
C LYS A 233 10.87 45.91 -36.10
N VAL A 234 10.84 46.59 -37.24
CA VAL A 234 11.51 46.12 -38.47
C VAL A 234 13.01 46.12 -38.24
N LYS A 235 13.66 44.99 -38.48
CA LYS A 235 15.10 44.81 -38.35
C LYS A 235 15.70 44.23 -39.62
N THR A 236 16.86 44.74 -39.99
CA THR A 236 17.70 44.18 -41.06
C THR A 236 18.58 43.05 -40.54
N SER A 237 18.64 42.83 -39.23
CA SER A 237 19.43 41.79 -38.54
C SER A 237 18.59 40.88 -37.65
N ARG A 238 19.10 39.70 -37.32
CA ARG A 238 18.43 38.57 -36.63
C ARG A 238 18.24 38.75 -35.13
N GLY A 239 18.10 39.95 -34.57
CA GLY A 239 17.86 40.18 -33.13
C GLY A 239 16.40 39.93 -32.71
N ALA A 240 16.13 38.91 -31.92
CA ALA A 240 14.78 38.64 -31.44
C ALA A 240 14.28 39.66 -30.39
N GLU A 241 13.00 39.99 -30.49
CA GLU A 241 12.25 40.71 -29.46
C GLU A 241 11.54 39.69 -28.58
N LYS A 242 11.53 39.95 -27.27
CA LYS A 242 10.75 39.18 -26.32
C LYS A 242 9.41 39.83 -26.13
N ILE A 243 8.35 39.09 -26.42
CA ILE A 243 6.98 39.56 -26.28
C ILE A 243 6.28 38.70 -25.25
N ASP A 244 5.73 39.37 -24.23
CA ASP A 244 5.10 38.73 -23.10
C ASP A 244 3.59 38.98 -23.10
N ALA A 245 2.80 37.99 -22.80
CA ALA A 245 1.38 38.11 -22.44
C ALA A 245 1.06 37.31 -21.19
N LYS A 246 0.34 37.90 -20.26
CA LYS A 246 -0.16 37.19 -19.08
C LYS A 246 -1.41 36.40 -19.42
N VAL A 247 -1.48 35.17 -18.95
CA VAL A 247 -2.61 34.25 -19.20
C VAL A 247 -2.92 33.43 -17.98
N LYS A 248 -4.20 33.22 -17.69
CA LYS A 248 -4.65 32.30 -16.66
C LYS A 248 -4.87 30.92 -17.29
N LEU A 249 -4.17 29.91 -16.77
CA LEU A 249 -4.24 28.53 -17.25
C LEU A 249 -4.78 27.61 -16.15
N THR A 250 -5.47 26.55 -16.58
CA THR A 250 -5.82 25.40 -15.75
C THR A 250 -4.69 24.36 -15.80
N PRO A 251 -4.66 23.35 -14.91
CA PRO A 251 -3.72 22.24 -15.07
C PRO A 251 -3.99 21.48 -16.37
N GLY A 252 -2.92 21.05 -17.07
CA GLY A 252 -3.02 20.24 -18.27
C GLY A 252 -2.39 20.88 -19.51
N LYS A 253 -2.71 20.30 -20.67
CA LYS A 253 -2.14 20.71 -21.96
C LYS A 253 -2.83 21.95 -22.50
N HIS A 254 -2.03 22.92 -22.93
CA HIS A 254 -2.46 24.17 -23.55
C HIS A 254 -1.69 24.41 -24.85
N THR A 255 -2.35 25.00 -25.84
CA THR A 255 -1.72 25.39 -27.10
C THR A 255 -1.39 26.86 -27.07
N LEU A 256 -0.10 27.18 -27.13
CA LEU A 256 0.41 28.55 -27.29
C LEU A 256 0.75 28.80 -28.75
N ALA A 257 0.25 29.87 -29.32
CA ALA A 257 0.48 30.18 -30.72
C ALA A 257 0.78 31.69 -30.93
N VAL A 258 1.49 31.98 -31.99
CA VAL A 258 1.66 33.31 -32.52
C VAL A 258 1.03 33.36 -33.91
N THR A 259 0.12 34.27 -34.10
CA THR A 259 -0.50 34.56 -35.41
C THR A 259 0.01 35.87 -35.97
N TRP A 260 0.48 35.84 -37.20
CA TRP A 260 0.88 37.05 -37.93
C TRP A 260 -0.38 37.72 -38.50
N ALA A 261 -0.77 38.87 -37.92
CA ALA A 261 -2.04 39.52 -38.23
C ALA A 261 -2.04 40.26 -39.59
N ASN A 262 -0.86 40.70 -40.05
CA ASN A 262 -0.70 41.42 -41.33
C ASN A 262 0.39 40.80 -42.20
N PRO A 263 0.27 39.49 -42.56
CA PRO A 263 1.28 38.80 -43.36
C PRO A 263 1.36 39.42 -44.79
N PRO A 264 2.49 39.26 -45.48
CA PRO A 264 2.56 39.59 -46.90
C PRO A 264 1.72 38.60 -47.73
N PRO A 265 1.25 38.99 -48.92
CA PRO A 265 0.49 38.11 -49.77
C PRO A 265 1.21 36.79 -50.15
N ASP A 266 2.53 36.83 -50.21
CA ASP A 266 3.38 35.69 -50.43
C ASP A 266 4.42 35.52 -49.31
N PHE A 267 4.27 34.46 -48.51
CA PHE A 267 5.19 34.15 -47.42
C PHE A 267 6.58 33.68 -47.91
N ARG A 268 6.73 33.31 -49.17
CA ARG A 268 7.93 32.61 -49.68
C ARG A 268 8.91 33.56 -50.41
N SER A 269 8.39 34.58 -51.08
CA SER A 269 9.19 35.47 -51.93
C SER A 269 9.28 36.89 -51.41
N GLY A 270 8.51 37.27 -50.37
CA GLY A 270 8.49 38.61 -49.84
C GLY A 270 9.77 39.01 -49.07
N THR A 271 10.13 40.29 -49.12
CA THR A 271 11.21 40.87 -48.29
C THR A 271 10.89 40.85 -46.81
N ARG A 272 9.62 40.94 -46.47
CA ARG A 272 9.13 40.83 -45.09
C ARG A 272 9.03 39.39 -44.65
N ARG A 273 9.73 39.04 -43.56
CA ARG A 273 9.68 37.73 -42.92
C ARG A 273 9.44 37.84 -41.43
N LEU A 274 8.73 36.88 -40.87
CA LEU A 274 8.57 36.70 -39.44
C LEU A 274 9.23 35.40 -39.03
N GLY A 275 10.01 35.44 -37.99
CA GLY A 275 10.65 34.25 -37.43
C GLY A 275 10.49 34.16 -35.92
N THR A 276 10.62 32.96 -35.38
CA THR A 276 10.68 32.72 -33.94
C THR A 276 11.79 31.74 -33.58
N TYR A 277 12.49 31.98 -32.50
CA TYR A 277 13.49 31.09 -31.95
C TYR A 277 12.88 30.09 -30.96
N ARG A 278 11.97 30.58 -30.11
CA ARG A 278 11.31 29.75 -29.09
C ARG A 278 10.06 30.40 -28.53
N TYR A 279 9.17 29.58 -28.01
CA TYR A 279 8.14 29.99 -27.08
C TYR A 279 8.49 29.51 -25.68
N GLN A 280 8.15 30.30 -24.69
CA GLN A 280 8.36 30.01 -23.28
C GLN A 280 7.04 30.19 -22.54
N LEU A 281 6.74 29.25 -21.64
CA LEU A 281 5.72 29.44 -20.63
C LEU A 281 6.44 29.59 -19.29
N LEU A 282 6.37 30.79 -18.70
CA LEU A 282 6.99 31.13 -17.42
C LEU A 282 5.91 31.15 -16.34
N GLY A 283 6.16 30.46 -15.25
CA GLY A 283 5.22 30.49 -14.14
C GLY A 283 4.81 29.12 -13.60
N PRO A 284 3.81 29.10 -12.73
CA PRO A 284 2.91 30.25 -12.46
C PRO A 284 3.58 31.40 -11.74
N THR A 285 3.05 32.66 -11.94
CA THR A 285 3.63 33.88 -11.35
C THR A 285 3.57 33.91 -9.82
N ASP A 286 2.59 33.22 -9.22
CA ASP A 286 2.59 32.93 -7.79
C ASP A 286 3.52 31.74 -7.51
N THR A 287 4.75 32.04 -7.07
CA THR A 287 5.81 31.08 -6.81
C THR A 287 5.67 30.39 -5.44
N ARG A 288 4.69 30.78 -4.64
CA ARG A 288 4.45 30.16 -3.32
C ARG A 288 4.15 28.67 -3.46
N THR A 289 4.62 27.87 -2.51
CA THR A 289 4.25 26.46 -2.39
C THR A 289 2.75 26.32 -2.09
N ASP A 290 2.20 25.13 -2.29
CA ASP A 290 0.79 24.87 -2.00
C ASP A 290 0.48 25.06 -0.51
N LEU A 291 1.41 24.69 0.38
CA LEU A 291 1.25 24.93 1.82
C LEU A 291 1.27 26.44 2.14
N GLN A 292 2.17 27.24 1.55
CA GLN A 292 2.22 28.67 1.76
C GLN A 292 0.89 29.33 1.35
N ARG A 293 0.35 28.97 0.18
CA ARG A 293 -0.97 29.46 -0.26
C ARG A 293 -2.06 29.07 0.71
N LYS A 294 -2.16 27.78 1.05
CA LYS A 294 -3.22 27.29 1.91
C LYS A 294 -3.22 27.93 3.30
N LEU A 295 -2.05 28.11 3.90
CA LEU A 295 -1.94 28.79 5.18
C LEU A 295 -2.33 30.27 5.07
N ALA A 296 -1.86 30.96 4.03
CA ALA A 296 -2.20 32.36 3.79
C ALA A 296 -3.69 32.56 3.52
N ASP A 297 -4.29 31.73 2.66
CA ASP A 297 -5.72 31.79 2.33
C ASP A 297 -6.60 31.52 3.55
N PHE A 298 -6.23 30.55 4.39
CA PHE A 298 -6.95 30.25 5.63
C PHE A 298 -6.86 31.40 6.66
N ALA A 299 -5.72 32.05 6.74
CA ALA A 299 -5.54 33.22 7.59
C ALA A 299 -6.32 34.43 7.05
N GLY A 300 -6.53 34.53 5.74
CA GLY A 300 -7.27 35.61 5.09
C GLY A 300 -6.65 36.99 5.36
N THR A 301 -7.48 37.94 5.77
CA THR A 301 -7.05 39.32 6.07
C THR A 301 -6.49 39.54 7.49
N LYS A 302 -6.42 38.46 8.32
CA LYS A 302 -5.89 38.54 9.69
C LYS A 302 -4.43 38.99 9.68
N LYS A 303 -4.03 39.71 10.75
CA LYS A 303 -2.66 40.22 10.92
C LYS A 303 -2.10 39.80 12.29
N GLY A 304 -0.77 39.91 12.43
CA GLY A 304 -0.06 39.67 13.69
C GLY A 304 -0.45 38.31 14.33
N ASP A 305 -0.71 38.32 15.63
CA ASP A 305 -1.04 37.13 16.39
C ASP A 305 -2.28 36.38 15.90
N ASP A 306 -3.29 37.08 15.39
CA ASP A 306 -4.50 36.43 14.87
C ASP A 306 -4.22 35.67 13.57
N ARG A 307 -3.32 36.20 12.73
CA ARG A 307 -2.82 35.48 11.55
C ARG A 307 -2.05 34.22 11.96
N ALA A 308 -1.10 34.37 12.88
CA ALA A 308 -0.32 33.25 13.39
C ALA A 308 -1.21 32.16 14.00
N ARG A 309 -2.17 32.53 14.87
CA ARG A 309 -3.13 31.60 15.47
C ARG A 309 -3.99 30.86 14.43
N ALA A 310 -4.43 31.55 13.37
CA ALA A 310 -5.21 30.92 12.32
C ALA A 310 -4.39 29.87 11.56
N MET A 311 -3.18 30.22 11.13
CA MET A 311 -2.26 29.29 10.44
C MET A 311 -1.90 28.08 11.32
N VAL A 312 -1.56 28.33 12.57
CA VAL A 312 -1.26 27.30 13.57
C VAL A 312 -2.45 26.37 13.78
N ASN A 313 -3.66 26.92 13.95
CA ASN A 313 -4.87 26.11 14.16
C ASN A 313 -5.08 25.15 12.99
N LEU A 314 -4.97 25.61 11.75
CA LEU A 314 -5.11 24.76 10.57
C LEU A 314 -4.07 23.64 10.56
N PHE A 315 -2.78 24.01 10.67
CA PHE A 315 -1.68 23.06 10.53
C PHE A 315 -1.67 22.03 11.68
N VAL A 316 -1.80 22.47 12.93
CA VAL A 316 -1.80 21.61 14.13
C VAL A 316 -3.00 20.66 14.11
N SER A 317 -4.21 21.16 13.76
CA SER A 317 -5.41 20.31 13.70
C SER A 317 -5.25 19.18 12.71
N ARG A 318 -4.74 19.48 11.51
CA ARG A 318 -4.49 18.46 10.48
C ARG A 318 -3.39 17.50 10.90
N SER A 319 -2.29 18.00 11.45
CA SER A 319 -1.14 17.20 11.91
C SER A 319 -1.53 16.24 13.05
N PHE A 320 -2.35 16.68 13.99
CA PHE A 320 -2.81 15.86 15.11
C PHE A 320 -4.12 15.10 14.82
N ARG A 321 -4.64 15.23 13.57
CA ARG A 321 -5.81 14.50 13.05
C ARG A 321 -7.10 14.74 13.86
N ARG A 322 -7.18 15.87 14.53
CA ARG A 322 -8.33 16.35 15.31
C ARG A 322 -8.23 17.87 15.51
N PRO A 323 -9.29 18.55 15.91
CA PRO A 323 -9.21 19.97 16.27
C PRO A 323 -8.13 20.22 17.34
N ALA A 324 -7.31 21.24 17.10
CA ALA A 324 -6.30 21.67 18.05
C ALA A 324 -6.95 22.32 19.26
N THR A 325 -6.48 22.01 20.47
CA THR A 325 -6.93 22.68 21.69
C THR A 325 -6.40 24.11 21.77
N ALA A 326 -7.09 24.97 22.53
CA ALA A 326 -6.63 26.35 22.74
C ALA A 326 -5.19 26.42 23.25
N THR A 327 -4.80 25.51 24.16
CA THR A 327 -3.43 25.42 24.70
C THR A 327 -2.42 25.03 23.63
N GLU A 328 -2.76 24.09 22.73
CA GLU A 328 -1.90 23.70 21.61
C GLU A 328 -1.70 24.85 20.63
N ILE A 329 -2.78 25.53 20.26
CA ILE A 329 -2.73 26.73 19.40
C ILE A 329 -1.84 27.78 20.03
N GLN A 330 -2.03 28.11 21.30
CA GLN A 330 -1.25 29.13 22.01
C GLN A 330 0.25 28.77 22.06
N ARG A 331 0.57 27.51 22.37
CA ARG A 331 1.96 27.03 22.43
C ARG A 331 2.68 27.19 21.10
N HIS A 332 2.07 26.71 20.03
CA HIS A 332 2.70 26.76 18.69
C HIS A 332 2.65 28.16 18.08
N ALA A 333 1.66 29.00 18.42
CA ALA A 333 1.63 30.39 18.01
C ALA A 333 2.79 31.20 18.64
N LYS A 334 3.16 30.94 19.89
CA LYS A 334 4.36 31.55 20.52
C LYS A 334 5.65 31.17 19.77
N VAL A 335 5.79 29.90 19.33
CA VAL A 335 6.94 29.47 18.51
C VAL A 335 6.95 30.21 17.17
N PHE A 336 5.79 30.27 16.53
CA PHE A 336 5.63 30.98 15.27
C PHE A 336 6.04 32.46 15.38
N THR A 337 5.43 33.21 16.29
CA THR A 337 5.67 34.67 16.42
C THR A 337 7.10 34.98 16.87
N ALA A 338 7.70 34.17 17.74
CA ALA A 338 9.10 34.34 18.12
C ALA A 338 10.06 34.15 16.95
N ALA A 339 9.85 33.13 16.13
CA ALA A 339 10.66 32.86 14.96
C ALA A 339 10.41 33.87 13.82
N GLU A 340 9.18 34.34 13.63
CA GLU A 340 8.83 35.42 12.70
C GLU A 340 9.57 36.71 13.05
N ALA A 341 9.60 37.06 14.33
CA ALA A 341 10.28 38.26 14.81
C ALA A 341 11.80 38.18 14.60
N THR A 342 12.41 37.00 14.77
CA THR A 342 13.85 36.80 14.60
C THR A 342 14.24 36.62 13.13
N GLY A 343 13.46 35.86 12.37
CA GLY A 343 13.71 35.48 10.99
C GLY A 343 13.20 36.52 9.94
N GLY A 344 12.48 37.56 10.37
CA GLY A 344 12.02 38.68 9.53
C GLY A 344 10.91 38.33 8.54
N SER A 345 10.35 37.12 8.55
CA SER A 345 9.26 36.70 7.66
C SER A 345 8.31 35.70 8.34
N TRP A 346 7.07 35.68 7.88
CA TRP A 346 6.07 34.74 8.39
C TRP A 346 6.41 33.30 7.97
N GLU A 347 7.14 33.11 6.89
CA GLU A 347 7.65 31.82 6.45
C GLU A 347 8.64 31.24 7.46
N ALA A 348 9.52 32.08 8.02
CA ALA A 348 10.42 31.66 9.10
C ALA A 348 9.64 31.22 10.36
N GLY A 349 8.59 31.97 10.71
CA GLY A 349 7.65 31.59 11.77
C GLY A 349 6.96 30.25 11.49
N ALA A 350 6.50 30.06 10.26
CA ALA A 350 5.86 28.82 9.84
C ALA A 350 6.83 27.64 9.83
N GLN A 351 8.08 27.81 9.37
CA GLN A 351 9.13 26.76 9.43
C GLN A 351 9.34 26.27 10.86
N ALA A 352 9.52 27.19 11.82
CA ALA A 352 9.72 26.85 13.22
C ALA A 352 8.51 26.10 13.81
N MET A 353 7.30 26.56 13.48
CA MET A 353 6.05 25.89 13.90
C MET A 353 5.95 24.48 13.30
N ILE A 354 6.23 24.30 11.99
CA ILE A 354 6.21 23.00 11.32
C ILE A 354 7.21 22.06 11.97
N CYS A 355 8.46 22.49 12.23
CA CYS A 355 9.45 21.70 12.94
C CYS A 355 8.96 21.24 14.32
N ALA A 356 8.41 22.16 15.12
CA ALA A 356 7.90 21.86 16.45
C ALA A 356 6.72 20.87 16.44
N VAL A 357 5.84 20.97 15.44
CA VAL A 357 4.68 20.10 15.28
C VAL A 357 5.10 18.71 14.82
N LEU A 358 5.97 18.61 13.81
CA LEU A 358 6.43 17.33 13.25
C LEU A 358 7.33 16.55 14.21
N ALA A 359 8.03 17.23 15.13
CA ALA A 359 8.78 16.60 16.21
C ALA A 359 7.90 16.21 17.43
N SER A 360 6.62 16.59 17.43
CA SER A 360 5.71 16.30 18.55
C SER A 360 5.29 14.83 18.56
N PRO A 361 5.25 14.18 19.74
CA PRO A 361 4.65 12.85 19.88
C PRO A 361 3.22 12.76 19.33
N LYS A 362 2.44 13.84 19.39
CA LYS A 362 1.06 13.90 18.87
C LYS A 362 0.99 13.80 17.34
N PHE A 363 2.07 14.14 16.64
CA PHE A 363 2.20 13.90 15.20
C PHE A 363 2.78 12.52 14.92
N ILE A 364 3.91 12.19 15.58
CA ILE A 364 4.66 10.95 15.35
C ILE A 364 3.81 9.72 15.67
N PHE A 365 3.03 9.76 16.75
CA PHE A 365 2.18 8.66 17.16
C PHE A 365 0.72 8.89 16.78
N ARG A 366 0.05 7.79 16.46
CA ARG A 366 -1.41 7.76 16.31
C ARG A 366 -2.02 7.56 17.70
N ILE A 367 -2.37 8.69 18.33
CA ILE A 367 -2.97 8.72 19.66
C ILE A 367 -4.47 8.98 19.50
N GLU A 368 -5.28 8.05 19.96
CA GLU A 368 -6.73 8.20 20.01
C GLU A 368 -7.16 8.73 21.39
N GLN A 369 -7.81 9.88 21.40
CA GLN A 369 -8.37 10.40 22.63
C GLN A 369 -9.61 9.59 23.01
N ASP A 370 -9.75 9.34 24.30
CA ASP A 370 -10.89 8.65 24.86
C ASP A 370 -11.78 9.65 25.60
N ASP A 371 -12.98 9.87 25.10
CA ASP A 371 -13.94 10.78 25.70
C ASP A 371 -14.66 10.15 26.91
N GLN A 372 -14.53 8.82 27.08
CA GLN A 372 -15.14 8.04 28.15
C GLN A 372 -14.12 7.09 28.82
N PRO A 373 -12.99 7.61 29.36
CA PRO A 373 -11.89 6.76 29.83
C PRO A 373 -12.27 5.85 31.02
N PHE A 374 -13.35 6.15 31.69
CA PHE A 374 -13.85 5.40 32.85
C PHE A 374 -15.07 4.52 32.54
N ALA A 375 -15.45 4.40 31.27
CA ALA A 375 -16.55 3.54 30.84
C ALA A 375 -16.29 2.08 31.24
N LYS A 376 -17.29 1.43 31.81
CA LYS A 376 -17.23 -0.02 32.17
C LYS A 376 -17.46 -0.92 30.96
N ASP A 377 -18.23 -0.46 30.00
CA ASP A 377 -18.57 -1.20 28.79
C ASP A 377 -17.84 -0.62 27.57
N ALA A 378 -17.78 -1.41 26.51
CA ALA A 378 -17.27 -0.93 25.23
C ALA A 378 -18.12 0.24 24.71
N HIS A 379 -17.46 1.27 24.20
CA HIS A 379 -18.11 2.47 23.69
C HIS A 379 -17.50 2.89 22.34
N PRO A 380 -18.21 3.66 21.52
CA PRO A 380 -17.70 4.16 20.26
C PRO A 380 -16.42 4.99 20.44
N ILE A 381 -15.48 4.86 19.50
CA ILE A 381 -14.36 5.79 19.39
C ILE A 381 -14.87 7.14 18.89
N SER A 382 -14.09 8.21 19.13
CA SER A 382 -14.44 9.53 18.60
C SER A 382 -14.45 9.53 17.07
N GLU A 383 -15.27 10.40 16.47
CA GLU A 383 -15.35 10.55 15.00
C GLU A 383 -13.98 10.85 14.36
N PHE A 384 -13.12 11.61 15.04
CA PHE A 384 -11.75 11.90 14.57
C PHE A 384 -10.84 10.67 14.66
N ALA A 385 -10.98 9.84 15.68
CA ALA A 385 -10.29 8.57 15.77
C ALA A 385 -10.74 7.63 14.64
N LEU A 386 -12.04 7.58 14.35
CA LEU A 386 -12.61 6.81 13.26
C LEU A 386 -12.09 7.29 11.89
N ALA A 387 -12.06 8.61 11.65
CA ALA A 387 -11.49 9.22 10.44
C ALA A 387 -10.02 8.82 10.26
N SER A 388 -9.24 8.88 11.36
CA SER A 388 -7.84 8.49 11.36
C SER A 388 -7.65 6.98 11.11
N ARG A 389 -8.44 6.11 11.76
CA ARG A 389 -8.38 4.66 11.50
C ARG A 389 -8.66 4.36 10.03
N LEU A 390 -9.73 4.94 9.49
CA LEU A 390 -10.17 4.72 8.12
C LEU A 390 -9.13 5.19 7.10
N SER A 391 -8.60 6.41 7.23
CA SER A 391 -7.65 6.98 6.28
C SER A 391 -6.29 6.26 6.31
N TYR A 392 -5.77 5.93 7.50
CA TYR A 392 -4.52 5.19 7.61
C TYR A 392 -4.65 3.72 7.18
N PHE A 393 -5.81 3.11 7.37
CA PHE A 393 -6.06 1.77 6.88
C PHE A 393 -6.04 1.72 5.35
N LEU A 394 -6.73 2.65 4.68
CA LEU A 394 -6.94 2.60 3.24
C LEU A 394 -5.85 3.35 2.43
N TRP A 395 -5.32 4.44 2.97
CA TRP A 395 -4.38 5.33 2.27
C TRP A 395 -2.99 5.41 2.89
N GLY A 396 -2.83 4.87 4.13
CA GLY A 396 -1.58 5.05 4.90
C GLY A 396 -1.24 6.52 5.13
N SER A 397 -2.26 7.37 5.26
CA SER A 397 -2.10 8.81 5.40
C SER A 397 -3.20 9.42 6.28
N MET A 398 -3.05 10.70 6.59
CA MET A 398 -4.00 11.45 7.41
C MET A 398 -5.37 11.61 6.71
N PRO A 399 -6.46 11.88 7.49
CA PRO A 399 -7.77 12.20 6.95
C PRO A 399 -7.74 13.42 6.02
N ASP A 400 -8.47 13.34 4.90
CA ASP A 400 -8.68 14.48 4.02
C ASP A 400 -9.72 15.47 4.59
N GLU A 401 -10.00 16.53 3.86
CA GLU A 401 -10.90 17.59 4.31
C GLU A 401 -12.34 17.09 4.47
N GLU A 402 -12.79 16.17 3.61
CA GLU A 402 -14.13 15.62 3.67
C GLU A 402 -14.32 14.74 4.91
N LEU A 403 -13.38 13.82 5.19
CA LEU A 403 -13.38 13.02 6.42
C LEU A 403 -13.33 13.90 7.67
N PHE A 404 -12.50 14.95 7.63
CA PHE A 404 -12.36 15.87 8.76
C PHE A 404 -13.64 16.68 8.99
N ALA A 405 -14.32 17.14 7.93
CA ALA A 405 -15.59 17.86 8.01
C ALA A 405 -16.73 16.95 8.54
N LEU A 406 -16.80 15.69 8.06
CA LEU A 406 -17.77 14.72 8.56
C LEU A 406 -17.53 14.39 10.04
N ALA A 407 -16.28 14.20 10.44
CA ALA A 407 -15.93 13.97 11.85
C ALA A 407 -16.28 15.18 12.73
N ASN A 408 -15.99 16.40 12.24
CA ASN A 408 -16.30 17.62 12.98
C ASN A 408 -17.81 17.85 13.15
N SER A 409 -18.63 17.37 12.22
CA SER A 409 -20.10 17.45 12.30
C SER A 409 -20.76 16.25 13.01
N GLY A 410 -19.97 15.26 13.49
CA GLY A 410 -20.49 14.05 14.13
C GLY A 410 -21.22 13.11 13.19
N LYS A 411 -20.91 13.17 11.87
CA LYS A 411 -21.66 12.44 10.82
C LYS A 411 -20.85 11.32 10.16
N LEU A 412 -19.59 11.13 10.50
CA LEU A 412 -18.75 10.14 9.82
C LEU A 412 -19.23 8.70 10.06
N SER A 413 -19.59 8.36 11.31
CA SER A 413 -20.12 7.03 11.66
C SER A 413 -21.34 6.64 10.82
N ALA A 414 -22.25 7.61 10.58
CA ALA A 414 -23.44 7.39 9.77
C ALA A 414 -23.14 7.27 8.26
N ASN A 415 -22.00 7.79 7.80
CA ASN A 415 -21.56 7.78 6.41
C ASN A 415 -20.38 6.82 6.15
N LEU A 416 -20.09 5.92 7.10
CA LEU A 416 -18.86 5.12 7.09
C LEU A 416 -18.72 4.26 5.82
N GLU A 417 -19.79 3.64 5.37
CA GLU A 417 -19.82 2.83 4.14
C GLU A 417 -19.54 3.68 2.90
N ALA A 418 -20.25 4.79 2.74
CA ALA A 418 -20.06 5.69 1.60
C ALA A 418 -18.64 6.25 1.54
N GLN A 419 -18.09 6.64 2.71
CA GLN A 419 -16.72 7.12 2.80
C GLN A 419 -15.70 6.00 2.50
N THR A 420 -15.92 4.80 2.99
CA THR A 420 -15.06 3.64 2.67
C THR A 420 -14.98 3.40 1.17
N MET A 421 -16.14 3.39 0.49
CA MET A 421 -16.19 3.20 -0.96
C MET A 421 -15.55 4.37 -1.72
N ARG A 422 -15.69 5.61 -1.23
CA ARG A 422 -15.00 6.77 -1.79
C ARG A 422 -13.47 6.63 -1.68
N LEU A 423 -13.00 6.24 -0.51
CA LEU A 423 -11.56 6.09 -0.27
C LEU A 423 -10.96 4.95 -1.10
N LEU A 424 -11.69 3.86 -1.30
CA LEU A 424 -11.25 2.74 -2.15
C LEU A 424 -11.09 3.16 -3.63
N LYS A 425 -11.92 4.08 -4.11
CA LYS A 425 -11.85 4.61 -5.49
C LYS A 425 -10.74 5.66 -5.70
N ASP A 426 -10.22 6.24 -4.63
CA ASP A 426 -9.13 7.22 -4.69
C ASP A 426 -7.81 6.53 -5.04
N LYS A 427 -6.96 7.19 -5.85
CA LYS A 427 -5.62 6.69 -6.22
C LYS A 427 -4.73 6.32 -5.03
N ARG A 428 -4.92 6.96 -3.87
CA ARG A 428 -4.19 6.67 -2.63
C ARG A 428 -4.47 5.28 -2.08
N SER A 429 -5.57 4.63 -2.48
CA SER A 429 -5.88 3.23 -2.13
C SER A 429 -4.85 2.22 -2.65
N GLN A 430 -3.98 2.64 -3.57
CA GLN A 430 -2.78 1.88 -3.95
C GLN A 430 -1.94 1.46 -2.72
N TYR A 431 -2.05 2.20 -1.62
CA TYR A 431 -1.42 1.84 -0.35
C TYR A 431 -1.89 0.49 0.20
N LEU A 432 -3.16 0.10 -0.02
CA LEU A 432 -3.61 -1.26 0.36
C LEU A 432 -2.84 -2.35 -0.38
N VAL A 433 -2.45 -2.10 -1.62
CA VAL A 433 -1.63 -3.04 -2.38
C VAL A 433 -0.23 -3.14 -1.78
N THR A 434 0.45 -2.01 -1.60
CA THR A 434 1.85 -1.97 -1.13
C THR A 434 1.99 -2.21 0.37
N GLY A 435 1.09 -1.67 1.17
CA GLY A 435 1.10 -1.77 2.63
C GLY A 435 0.50 -3.07 3.17
N PHE A 436 -0.59 -3.57 2.58
CA PHE A 436 -1.20 -4.84 2.98
C PHE A 436 -0.81 -5.98 2.05
N GLY A 437 -1.13 -5.89 0.75
CA GLY A 437 -1.06 -7.02 -0.18
C GLY A 437 0.35 -7.60 -0.34
N LEU A 438 1.33 -6.74 -0.66
CA LEU A 438 2.72 -7.17 -0.85
C LEU A 438 3.36 -7.68 0.45
N GLN A 439 2.98 -7.16 1.61
CA GLN A 439 3.47 -7.62 2.90
C GLN A 439 2.82 -8.96 3.29
N TRP A 440 1.50 -9.10 3.14
CA TRP A 440 0.79 -10.36 3.36
C TRP A 440 1.39 -11.50 2.53
N LEU A 441 1.66 -11.24 1.23
CA LEU A 441 2.27 -12.23 0.33
C LEU A 441 3.77 -12.42 0.55
N GLN A 442 4.40 -11.64 1.45
CA GLN A 442 5.83 -11.68 1.78
C GLN A 442 6.76 -11.40 0.57
N THR A 443 6.29 -10.63 -0.42
CA THR A 443 7.08 -10.29 -1.62
C THR A 443 8.36 -9.51 -1.29
N ARG A 444 8.40 -8.78 -0.15
CA ARG A 444 9.63 -8.10 0.34
C ARG A 444 10.81 -9.07 0.54
N ARG A 445 10.54 -10.36 0.79
CA ARG A 445 11.60 -11.39 0.91
C ARG A 445 12.38 -11.56 -0.38
N LEU A 446 11.80 -11.22 -1.54
CA LEU A 446 12.48 -11.31 -2.83
C LEU A 446 13.74 -10.43 -2.88
N ALA A 447 13.78 -9.32 -2.16
CA ALA A 447 14.97 -8.47 -2.05
C ALA A 447 16.16 -9.17 -1.35
N LEU A 448 15.87 -10.21 -0.53
CA LEU A 448 16.87 -10.96 0.23
C LEU A 448 17.28 -12.26 -0.47
N VAL A 449 16.59 -12.64 -1.56
CA VAL A 449 16.88 -13.88 -2.29
C VAL A 449 17.91 -13.59 -3.38
N THR A 450 18.97 -14.40 -3.41
CA THR A 450 20.01 -14.33 -4.45
C THR A 450 20.12 -15.69 -5.12
N PRO A 451 19.39 -15.92 -6.24
CA PRO A 451 19.54 -17.13 -7.04
C PRO A 451 20.98 -17.28 -7.54
N ASP A 452 21.43 -18.52 -7.71
CA ASP A 452 22.77 -18.82 -8.20
C ASP A 452 22.93 -18.32 -9.64
N ALA A 453 23.86 -17.38 -9.86
CA ALA A 453 24.07 -16.74 -11.16
C ALA A 453 24.56 -17.71 -12.27
N LYS A 454 25.12 -18.88 -11.90
CA LYS A 454 25.50 -19.91 -12.87
C LYS A 454 24.31 -20.71 -13.36
N MET A 455 23.31 -20.92 -12.49
CA MET A 455 22.10 -21.68 -12.81
C MET A 455 21.01 -20.77 -13.41
N PHE A 456 20.97 -19.52 -12.98
CA PHE A 456 19.94 -18.53 -13.37
C PHE A 456 20.58 -17.21 -13.83
N PRO A 457 21.36 -17.23 -14.93
CA PRO A 457 22.09 -16.06 -15.41
C PRO A 457 21.19 -14.90 -15.85
N GLU A 458 19.91 -15.18 -16.16
CA GLU A 458 18.90 -14.19 -16.50
C GLU A 458 18.33 -13.45 -15.30
N PHE A 459 18.61 -13.89 -14.04
CA PHE A 459 18.09 -13.24 -12.85
C PHE A 459 18.96 -12.05 -12.45
N ASP A 460 18.48 -10.86 -12.72
CA ASP A 460 19.09 -9.58 -12.37
C ASP A 460 18.14 -8.69 -11.56
N ASP A 461 18.57 -7.49 -11.22
CA ASP A 461 17.77 -6.53 -10.48
C ASP A 461 16.57 -6.01 -11.29
N ALA A 462 16.66 -5.95 -12.61
CA ALA A 462 15.56 -5.55 -13.48
C ALA A 462 14.46 -6.62 -13.46
N LEU A 463 14.81 -7.90 -13.63
CA LEU A 463 13.86 -9.00 -13.55
C LEU A 463 13.24 -9.10 -12.14
N ARG A 464 14.04 -8.92 -11.08
CA ARG A 464 13.55 -8.87 -9.69
C ARG A 464 12.50 -7.76 -9.51
N ALA A 465 12.78 -6.57 -10.01
CA ALA A 465 11.84 -5.45 -9.98
C ALA A 465 10.57 -5.74 -10.77
N SER A 466 10.70 -6.37 -11.93
CA SER A 466 9.56 -6.80 -12.76
C SER A 466 8.68 -7.81 -12.04
N MET A 467 9.26 -8.80 -11.35
CA MET A 467 8.52 -9.78 -10.55
C MET A 467 7.67 -9.14 -9.44
N VAL A 468 8.24 -8.16 -8.71
CA VAL A 468 7.49 -7.43 -7.66
C VAL A 468 6.37 -6.60 -8.29
N ARG A 469 6.68 -5.91 -9.39
CA ARG A 469 5.72 -5.04 -10.07
C ARG A 469 4.57 -5.80 -10.71
N GLU A 470 4.79 -7.01 -11.23
CA GLU A 470 3.72 -7.93 -11.67
C GLU A 470 2.69 -8.13 -10.56
N THR A 471 3.15 -8.53 -9.37
CA THR A 471 2.28 -8.80 -8.21
C THR A 471 1.56 -7.54 -7.74
N GLU A 472 2.26 -6.42 -7.76
CA GLU A 472 1.68 -5.12 -7.39
C GLU A 472 0.54 -4.73 -8.34
N LEU A 473 0.77 -4.78 -9.66
CA LEU A 473 -0.23 -4.43 -10.67
C LEU A 473 -1.42 -5.41 -10.66
N PHE A 474 -1.15 -6.68 -10.46
CA PHE A 474 -2.17 -7.72 -10.33
C PHE A 474 -3.10 -7.44 -9.15
N LEU A 475 -2.54 -7.19 -7.96
CA LEU A 475 -3.33 -6.84 -6.77
C LEU A 475 -4.04 -5.48 -6.93
N ALA A 476 -3.41 -4.52 -7.61
CA ALA A 476 -4.03 -3.23 -7.90
C ALA A 476 -5.30 -3.37 -8.75
N GLU A 477 -5.33 -4.31 -9.71
CA GLU A 477 -6.55 -4.62 -10.46
C GLU A 477 -7.63 -5.22 -9.56
N ILE A 478 -7.26 -6.16 -8.67
CA ILE A 478 -8.22 -6.76 -7.73
C ILE A 478 -8.91 -5.69 -6.88
N VAL A 479 -8.13 -4.72 -6.38
CA VAL A 479 -8.66 -3.61 -5.56
C VAL A 479 -9.49 -2.63 -6.39
N ARG A 480 -8.96 -2.18 -7.53
CA ARG A 480 -9.57 -1.14 -8.36
C ARG A 480 -10.86 -1.58 -9.03
N GLU A 481 -10.89 -2.81 -9.55
CA GLU A 481 -12.04 -3.39 -10.24
C GLU A 481 -12.98 -4.14 -9.29
N ASP A 482 -12.71 -4.05 -7.98
CA ASP A 482 -13.48 -4.72 -6.91
C ASP A 482 -13.73 -6.20 -7.20
N ARG A 483 -12.67 -6.92 -7.59
CA ARG A 483 -12.77 -8.33 -7.96
C ARG A 483 -12.91 -9.22 -6.72
N SER A 484 -13.31 -10.47 -6.97
CA SER A 484 -13.34 -11.48 -5.90
C SER A 484 -11.93 -11.77 -5.39
N ILE A 485 -11.77 -11.94 -4.07
CA ILE A 485 -10.48 -12.38 -3.50
C ILE A 485 -10.04 -13.76 -3.99
N PHE A 486 -10.94 -14.57 -4.55
CA PHE A 486 -10.60 -15.85 -5.16
C PHE A 486 -9.77 -15.71 -6.44
N ASP A 487 -9.84 -14.55 -7.12
CA ASP A 487 -8.98 -14.24 -8.25
C ASP A 487 -7.50 -14.12 -7.82
N ILE A 488 -7.23 -13.83 -6.54
CA ILE A 488 -5.86 -13.85 -5.99
C ILE A 488 -5.26 -15.25 -6.09
N ILE A 489 -6.06 -16.30 -5.85
CA ILE A 489 -5.62 -17.70 -5.96
C ILE A 489 -5.50 -18.11 -7.43
N ASP A 490 -6.47 -17.74 -8.24
CA ASP A 490 -6.59 -18.27 -9.61
C ASP A 490 -7.30 -17.27 -10.51
N ALA A 491 -6.55 -16.55 -11.31
CA ALA A 491 -7.02 -15.60 -12.30
C ALA A 491 -6.49 -15.98 -13.69
N ASP A 492 -7.25 -15.64 -14.72
CA ASP A 492 -6.93 -15.84 -16.13
C ASP A 492 -6.13 -14.69 -16.76
N PHE A 493 -5.53 -13.83 -15.92
CA PHE A 493 -4.72 -12.70 -16.37
C PHE A 493 -3.53 -12.45 -15.43
N THR A 494 -2.54 -11.74 -15.97
CA THR A 494 -1.44 -11.13 -15.20
C THR A 494 -0.95 -9.87 -15.91
N TYR A 495 0.09 -9.24 -15.37
CA TYR A 495 0.76 -8.08 -15.96
C TYR A 495 2.21 -8.45 -16.29
N LEU A 496 2.60 -8.28 -17.54
CA LEU A 496 3.93 -8.64 -17.99
C LEU A 496 4.62 -7.46 -18.66
N ASP A 497 5.89 -7.31 -18.36
CA ASP A 497 6.85 -6.61 -19.20
C ASP A 497 7.69 -7.62 -19.98
N ARG A 498 8.59 -7.12 -20.81
CA ARG A 498 9.39 -7.99 -21.69
C ARG A 498 10.20 -9.05 -20.94
N PRO A 499 10.97 -8.74 -19.86
CA PRO A 499 11.71 -9.76 -19.10
C PRO A 499 10.83 -10.89 -18.56
N LEU A 500 9.65 -10.55 -18.01
CA LEU A 500 8.71 -11.56 -17.50
C LEU A 500 8.05 -12.37 -18.61
N ALA A 501 7.71 -11.75 -19.74
CA ALA A 501 7.16 -12.46 -20.90
C ALA A 501 8.16 -13.51 -21.43
N GLU A 502 9.44 -13.18 -21.51
CA GLU A 502 10.53 -14.07 -21.87
C GLU A 502 10.69 -15.21 -20.84
N LEU A 503 10.71 -14.88 -19.53
CA LEU A 503 10.79 -15.87 -18.44
C LEU A 503 9.63 -16.86 -18.48
N TYR A 504 8.40 -16.36 -18.69
CA TYR A 504 7.18 -17.19 -18.73
C TYR A 504 6.96 -17.88 -20.08
N ARG A 505 7.75 -17.52 -21.09
CA ARG A 505 7.62 -18.00 -22.48
C ARG A 505 6.22 -17.71 -23.04
N ILE A 506 5.70 -16.52 -22.76
CA ILE A 506 4.43 -16.04 -23.31
C ILE A 506 4.74 -15.16 -24.52
N ALA A 507 4.29 -15.62 -25.69
CA ALA A 507 4.50 -14.92 -26.95
C ALA A 507 3.49 -13.76 -27.13
N ASN A 508 3.80 -12.84 -28.05
CA ASN A 508 2.93 -11.73 -28.49
C ASN A 508 2.54 -10.77 -27.37
N VAL A 509 3.42 -10.56 -26.39
CA VAL A 509 3.27 -9.51 -25.39
C VAL A 509 3.76 -8.20 -25.99
N ASP A 510 2.88 -7.19 -26.11
CA ASP A 510 3.22 -5.86 -26.68
C ASP A 510 3.95 -4.99 -25.63
N SER A 511 5.05 -5.51 -25.12
CA SER A 511 5.97 -4.82 -24.22
C SER A 511 7.34 -4.71 -24.89
N ARG A 512 7.89 -3.49 -24.95
CA ARG A 512 9.14 -3.21 -25.67
C ARG A 512 10.38 -3.29 -24.78
N ARG A 513 10.21 -3.12 -23.46
CA ARG A 513 11.34 -3.04 -22.53
C ARG A 513 10.90 -3.40 -21.09
N ALA A 514 11.87 -3.56 -20.20
CA ALA A 514 11.64 -3.65 -18.77
C ALA A 514 10.86 -2.43 -18.26
N GLY A 515 9.86 -2.67 -17.40
CA GLY A 515 9.00 -1.64 -16.82
C GLY A 515 7.81 -1.21 -17.70
N ASP A 516 7.72 -1.67 -18.94
CA ASP A 516 6.59 -1.41 -19.85
C ASP A 516 5.55 -2.52 -19.73
N PHE A 517 4.75 -2.45 -18.65
CA PHE A 517 3.80 -3.51 -18.31
C PHE A 517 2.51 -3.44 -19.12
N VAL A 518 2.10 -4.57 -19.63
CA VAL A 518 0.80 -4.76 -20.29
C VAL A 518 0.00 -5.85 -19.58
N ARG A 519 -1.31 -5.70 -19.55
CA ARG A 519 -2.23 -6.73 -19.07
C ARG A 519 -2.33 -7.85 -20.11
N VAL A 520 -2.09 -9.07 -19.68
CA VAL A 520 -2.07 -10.26 -20.54
C VAL A 520 -3.08 -11.28 -20.04
N SER A 521 -3.90 -11.80 -20.96
CA SER A 521 -4.74 -12.97 -20.67
C SER A 521 -3.91 -14.24 -20.69
N LEU A 522 -4.04 -15.07 -19.67
CA LEU A 522 -3.33 -16.31 -19.53
C LEU A 522 -4.14 -17.48 -20.14
N PRO A 523 -3.50 -18.38 -20.87
CA PRO A 523 -4.16 -19.59 -21.33
C PRO A 523 -4.54 -20.48 -20.13
N LYS A 524 -5.59 -21.28 -20.28
CA LYS A 524 -5.94 -22.29 -19.26
C LYS A 524 -4.76 -23.21 -19.01
N GLY A 525 -4.38 -23.38 -17.75
CA GLY A 525 -3.23 -24.19 -17.37
C GLY A 525 -2.78 -23.98 -15.93
N ASP A 526 -1.52 -24.32 -15.66
CA ASP A 526 -0.95 -24.21 -14.32
C ASP A 526 -0.72 -22.76 -13.88
N ARG A 527 -0.38 -21.83 -14.84
CA ARG A 527 -0.12 -20.42 -14.50
C ARG A 527 -1.41 -19.62 -14.35
N GLY A 528 -1.48 -18.82 -13.29
CA GLY A 528 -2.60 -17.93 -12.94
C GLY A 528 -2.67 -17.67 -11.44
N GLY A 529 -3.03 -16.45 -11.07
CA GLY A 529 -3.02 -16.00 -9.67
C GLY A 529 -1.63 -15.93 -9.05
N VAL A 530 -1.55 -15.43 -7.81
CA VAL A 530 -0.26 -15.16 -7.13
C VAL A 530 0.58 -16.41 -6.88
N LEU A 531 -0.05 -17.58 -6.73
CA LEU A 531 0.63 -18.84 -6.41
C LEU A 531 1.67 -19.25 -7.47
N THR A 532 1.53 -18.75 -8.68
CA THR A 532 2.39 -19.09 -9.82
C THR A 532 3.11 -17.89 -10.41
N GLN A 533 3.03 -16.74 -9.75
CA GLN A 533 3.87 -15.58 -10.09
C GLN A 533 5.31 -15.82 -9.68
N ALA A 534 6.24 -15.34 -10.49
CA ALA A 534 7.67 -15.53 -10.26
C ALA A 534 8.14 -14.93 -8.94
N SER A 535 7.55 -13.83 -8.48
CA SER A 535 7.83 -13.22 -7.18
C SER A 535 7.66 -14.19 -6.01
N ILE A 536 6.55 -14.93 -5.98
CA ILE A 536 6.23 -15.89 -4.91
C ILE A 536 7.06 -17.16 -5.05
N LEU A 537 7.18 -17.69 -6.27
CA LEU A 537 7.95 -18.90 -6.53
C LEU A 537 9.42 -18.72 -6.17
N THR A 538 10.00 -17.54 -6.49
CA THR A 538 11.39 -17.23 -6.16
C THR A 538 11.57 -16.99 -4.66
N ALA A 539 10.70 -16.21 -4.03
CA ALA A 539 10.76 -15.94 -2.58
C ALA A 539 10.60 -17.21 -1.72
N THR A 540 10.05 -18.29 -2.31
CA THR A 540 9.82 -19.59 -1.65
C THR A 540 10.74 -20.70 -2.16
N SER A 541 11.84 -20.35 -2.82
CA SER A 541 12.86 -21.30 -3.31
C SER A 541 14.17 -21.16 -2.53
N ASN A 542 15.11 -22.05 -2.80
CA ASN A 542 16.53 -21.91 -2.42
C ASN A 542 17.29 -21.23 -3.56
N PRO A 543 18.53 -20.74 -3.32
CA PRO A 543 19.32 -20.08 -4.37
C PRO A 543 19.58 -20.97 -5.59
N ASP A 544 19.80 -22.26 -5.37
CA ASP A 544 20.22 -23.27 -6.37
C ASP A 544 19.07 -24.18 -6.86
N ARG A 545 17.96 -24.23 -6.12
CA ARG A 545 16.87 -25.18 -6.41
C ARG A 545 15.53 -24.75 -5.86
N THR A 546 14.49 -25.41 -6.30
CA THR A 546 13.14 -25.30 -5.72
C THR A 546 13.08 -25.82 -4.28
N SER A 547 12.04 -25.42 -3.56
CA SER A 547 11.76 -25.94 -2.23
C SER A 547 10.27 -26.24 -2.04
N PRO A 548 9.81 -27.48 -2.29
CA PRO A 548 8.44 -27.88 -2.00
C PRO A 548 8.03 -27.57 -0.56
N VAL A 549 8.93 -27.74 0.40
CA VAL A 549 8.72 -27.44 1.81
C VAL A 549 8.37 -25.95 2.03
N LYS A 550 9.19 -25.03 1.49
CA LYS A 550 8.94 -23.58 1.63
C LYS A 550 7.67 -23.15 0.90
N ARG A 551 7.42 -23.66 -0.32
CA ARG A 551 6.21 -23.39 -1.10
C ARG A 551 4.96 -23.86 -0.36
N GLY A 552 4.97 -25.08 0.16
CA GLY A 552 3.85 -25.65 0.91
C GLY A 552 3.63 -24.96 2.25
N LYS A 553 4.69 -24.64 2.98
CA LYS A 553 4.62 -23.85 4.22
C LYS A 553 3.98 -22.48 3.97
N TRP A 554 4.41 -21.78 2.92
CA TRP A 554 3.87 -20.48 2.55
C TRP A 554 2.34 -20.56 2.26
N ILE A 555 1.87 -21.61 1.56
CA ILE A 555 0.44 -21.82 1.31
C ILE A 555 -0.31 -22.03 2.62
N LEU A 556 0.20 -22.87 3.53
CA LEU A 556 -0.41 -23.09 4.84
C LEU A 556 -0.51 -21.80 5.66
N GLU A 557 0.53 -20.97 5.65
CA GLU A 557 0.59 -19.73 6.44
C GLU A 557 -0.20 -18.58 5.80
N GLN A 558 -0.01 -18.34 4.48
CA GLN A 558 -0.56 -17.13 3.86
C GLN A 558 -1.94 -17.35 3.24
N ILE A 559 -2.23 -18.56 2.77
CA ILE A 559 -3.51 -18.84 2.12
C ILE A 559 -4.50 -19.53 3.08
N LEU A 560 -4.07 -20.58 3.76
CA LEU A 560 -4.99 -21.41 4.57
C LEU A 560 -5.05 -21.01 6.05
N GLY A 561 -4.10 -20.21 6.56
CA GLY A 561 -4.08 -19.77 7.96
C GLY A 561 -3.85 -20.94 8.95
N THR A 562 -3.19 -21.99 8.51
CA THR A 562 -2.88 -23.18 9.32
C THR A 562 -1.38 -23.44 9.30
N PRO A 563 -0.56 -22.54 9.90
CA PRO A 563 0.89 -22.68 9.91
C PRO A 563 1.29 -24.01 10.57
N PRO A 564 2.33 -24.69 10.05
CA PRO A 564 2.90 -25.83 10.74
C PRO A 564 3.54 -25.39 12.06
N PRO A 565 3.64 -26.25 13.06
CA PRO A 565 4.38 -25.97 14.27
C PRO A 565 5.86 -25.66 13.94
N PRO A 566 6.56 -24.90 14.80
CA PRO A 566 8.00 -24.66 14.64
C PRO A 566 8.75 -26.00 14.54
N ALA A 567 9.72 -26.07 13.63
CA ALA A 567 10.58 -27.25 13.55
C ALA A 567 11.32 -27.45 14.89
N PRO A 568 11.45 -28.70 15.38
CA PRO A 568 12.30 -28.99 16.53
C PRO A 568 13.73 -28.50 16.29
N ALA A 569 14.41 -28.05 17.37
CA ALA A 569 15.74 -27.44 17.27
C ALA A 569 16.82 -28.38 16.67
N ASP A 570 16.66 -29.68 16.84
CA ASP A 570 17.64 -30.70 16.47
C ASP A 570 17.33 -31.38 15.11
N VAL A 571 16.45 -30.80 14.26
CA VAL A 571 16.17 -31.39 12.95
C VAL A 571 17.30 -31.01 11.97
N PRO A 572 18.08 -32.01 11.45
CA PRO A 572 19.11 -31.71 10.46
C PRO A 572 18.48 -31.22 9.16
N SER A 573 19.16 -30.29 8.48
CA SER A 573 18.75 -29.85 7.13
C SER A 573 18.78 -31.04 6.15
N LEU A 574 18.01 -30.93 5.05
CA LEU A 574 18.01 -31.97 3.99
C LEU A 574 19.45 -32.17 3.44
N GLU A 575 20.23 -31.08 3.32
CA GLU A 575 21.60 -31.09 2.86
C GLU A 575 22.59 -31.73 3.86
N GLY A 576 22.26 -31.72 5.14
CA GLY A 576 23.07 -32.36 6.20
C GLY A 576 22.93 -33.89 6.24
N GLN A 577 21.99 -34.47 5.50
CA GLN A 577 21.75 -35.92 5.48
C GLN A 577 22.48 -36.56 4.30
N LYS A 578 23.71 -37.02 4.50
CA LYS A 578 24.60 -37.56 3.46
C LYS A 578 24.11 -38.86 2.77
N GLN A 579 23.02 -39.45 3.20
CA GLN A 579 22.53 -40.75 2.70
C GLN A 579 21.32 -40.65 1.75
N LEU A 580 20.79 -39.46 1.48
CA LEU A 580 19.61 -39.33 0.62
C LEU A 580 20.04 -39.33 -0.86
N THR A 581 19.36 -40.18 -1.67
CA THR A 581 19.66 -40.38 -3.09
C THR A 581 18.43 -40.16 -3.96
N GLY A 582 18.66 -39.87 -5.24
CA GLY A 582 17.60 -39.64 -6.22
C GLY A 582 17.22 -38.14 -6.35
N ASN A 583 16.18 -37.86 -7.14
CA ASN A 583 15.68 -36.51 -7.35
C ASN A 583 15.12 -35.88 -6.05
N LEU A 584 14.80 -34.58 -6.10
CA LEU A 584 14.32 -33.84 -4.91
C LEU A 584 13.11 -34.51 -4.23
N ARG A 585 12.15 -35.00 -5.01
CA ARG A 585 10.96 -35.69 -4.47
C ARG A 585 11.34 -36.95 -3.70
N GLN A 586 12.20 -37.80 -4.28
CA GLN A 586 12.65 -39.05 -3.66
C GLN A 586 13.41 -38.76 -2.36
N ARG A 587 14.28 -37.74 -2.34
CA ARG A 587 14.99 -37.31 -1.11
C ARG A 587 14.04 -36.86 0.00
N LEU A 588 13.01 -36.08 -0.35
CA LEU A 588 11.99 -35.65 0.61
C LEU A 588 11.13 -36.82 1.12
N GLU A 589 10.83 -37.80 0.26
CA GLU A 589 10.10 -38.99 0.66
C GLU A 589 10.92 -39.86 1.62
N GLN A 590 12.23 -40.03 1.39
CA GLN A 590 13.14 -40.69 2.31
C GLN A 590 13.21 -39.97 3.66
N HIS A 591 13.28 -38.63 3.66
CA HIS A 591 13.27 -37.84 4.89
C HIS A 591 11.99 -38.06 5.72
N ARG A 592 10.84 -38.21 5.06
CA ARG A 592 9.53 -38.44 5.71
C ARG A 592 9.35 -39.84 6.34
N VAL A 593 10.27 -40.77 6.13
CA VAL A 593 10.23 -42.08 6.80
C VAL A 593 10.28 -41.90 8.32
N ASN A 594 10.95 -40.85 8.82
CA ASN A 594 10.93 -40.49 10.23
C ASN A 594 9.55 -39.90 10.63
N PRO A 595 8.79 -40.55 11.56
CA PRO A 595 7.47 -40.10 11.96
C PRO A 595 7.43 -38.69 12.53
N ALA A 596 8.48 -38.25 13.21
CA ALA A 596 8.57 -36.87 13.71
C ALA A 596 8.60 -35.82 12.58
N CYS A 597 9.25 -36.15 11.45
CA CYS A 597 9.30 -35.28 10.27
C CYS A 597 8.00 -35.37 9.45
N ALA A 598 7.42 -36.57 9.35
CA ALA A 598 6.23 -36.86 8.56
C ALA A 598 5.01 -36.03 8.97
N SER A 599 4.84 -35.72 10.25
CA SER A 599 3.68 -34.96 10.77
C SER A 599 3.48 -33.60 10.10
N CYS A 600 4.56 -32.89 9.84
CA CYS A 600 4.55 -31.58 9.15
C CYS A 600 4.71 -31.75 7.63
N HIS A 601 5.66 -32.57 7.18
CA HIS A 601 6.02 -32.72 5.78
C HIS A 601 4.91 -33.32 4.91
N ASN A 602 4.05 -34.20 5.45
CA ASN A 602 2.90 -34.76 4.72
C ASN A 602 1.92 -33.69 4.20
N ARG A 603 1.84 -32.54 4.87
CA ARG A 603 1.03 -31.41 4.41
C ARG A 603 1.82 -30.43 3.54
N MET A 604 3.01 -30.03 4.00
CA MET A 604 3.83 -29.05 3.31
C MET A 604 4.29 -29.54 1.95
N ASP A 605 4.91 -30.73 1.91
CA ASP A 605 5.51 -31.25 0.67
C ASP A 605 4.44 -31.54 -0.37
N ALA A 606 3.30 -32.12 0.03
CA ALA A 606 2.20 -32.39 -0.89
C ALA A 606 1.75 -31.13 -1.61
N LEU A 607 1.56 -29.99 -0.88
CA LEU A 607 1.18 -28.71 -1.47
C LEU A 607 2.28 -28.15 -2.37
N GLY A 608 3.55 -28.28 -1.96
CA GLY A 608 4.68 -27.73 -2.68
C GLY A 608 4.97 -28.45 -4.00
N PHE A 609 4.80 -29.79 -4.04
CA PHE A 609 5.03 -30.58 -5.26
C PHE A 609 4.16 -30.15 -6.44
N ALA A 610 2.99 -29.59 -6.20
CA ALA A 610 2.12 -29.06 -7.26
C ALA A 610 2.82 -27.98 -8.13
N PHE A 611 3.84 -27.31 -7.60
CA PHE A 611 4.54 -26.21 -8.27
C PHE A 611 5.92 -26.59 -8.82
N GLU A 612 6.30 -27.86 -8.80
CA GLU A 612 7.63 -28.31 -9.24
C GLU A 612 7.86 -28.16 -10.74
N LYS A 613 6.81 -27.99 -11.55
CA LYS A 613 6.91 -27.56 -12.95
C LYS A 613 7.41 -26.11 -13.11
N PHE A 614 7.60 -25.37 -12.02
CA PHE A 614 8.23 -24.06 -12.00
C PHE A 614 9.58 -24.16 -11.28
N ASP A 615 10.65 -23.70 -11.90
CA ASP A 615 11.98 -23.68 -11.29
C ASP A 615 12.12 -22.67 -10.15
N ALA A 616 13.35 -22.43 -9.68
CA ALA A 616 13.58 -21.54 -8.55
C ALA A 616 13.31 -20.06 -8.84
N ILE A 617 13.27 -19.64 -10.09
CA ILE A 617 12.91 -18.26 -10.49
C ILE A 617 11.53 -18.18 -11.18
N GLY A 618 10.77 -19.27 -11.15
CA GLY A 618 9.39 -19.30 -11.69
C GLY A 618 9.28 -19.59 -13.18
N ARG A 619 10.37 -19.99 -13.86
CA ARG A 619 10.36 -20.43 -15.25
C ARG A 619 9.78 -21.85 -15.34
N GLY A 620 9.00 -22.13 -16.40
CA GLY A 620 8.44 -23.46 -16.63
C GLY A 620 9.49 -24.51 -16.95
N ARG A 621 9.41 -25.72 -16.35
CA ARG A 621 10.25 -26.89 -16.59
C ARG A 621 9.45 -28.18 -16.56
N THR A 622 9.95 -29.23 -17.21
CA THR A 622 9.31 -30.56 -17.29
C THR A 622 10.14 -31.65 -16.64
N MET A 623 11.43 -31.43 -16.46
CA MET A 623 12.41 -32.40 -15.96
C MET A 623 13.13 -31.83 -14.72
N ASP A 624 13.52 -32.71 -13.81
CA ASP A 624 14.38 -32.44 -12.66
C ASP A 624 15.45 -33.53 -12.59
N GLU A 625 16.73 -33.15 -12.68
CA GLU A 625 17.88 -34.09 -12.72
C GLU A 625 17.70 -35.23 -13.76
N GLY A 626 17.14 -34.90 -14.94
CA GLY A 626 16.92 -35.86 -16.01
C GLY A 626 15.66 -36.75 -15.87
N VAL A 627 14.88 -36.57 -14.82
CA VAL A 627 13.65 -37.35 -14.55
C VAL A 627 12.42 -36.44 -14.79
N LEU A 628 11.35 -37.00 -15.36
CA LEU A 628 10.08 -36.30 -15.53
C LEU A 628 9.50 -35.88 -14.18
N ILE A 629 9.09 -34.62 -14.08
CA ILE A 629 8.59 -34.06 -12.82
C ILE A 629 7.21 -34.64 -12.50
N ASP A 630 7.08 -35.27 -11.34
CA ASP A 630 5.81 -35.67 -10.76
C ASP A 630 5.29 -34.57 -9.81
N THR A 631 4.14 -33.99 -10.15
CA THR A 631 3.47 -32.91 -9.42
C THR A 631 2.29 -33.41 -8.58
N ALA A 632 2.08 -34.73 -8.48
CA ALA A 632 0.98 -35.29 -7.73
C ALA A 632 1.15 -35.03 -6.22
N GLY A 633 0.08 -34.64 -5.56
CA GLY A 633 0.00 -34.46 -4.11
C GLY A 633 -1.23 -35.15 -3.54
N LYS A 634 -1.09 -35.63 -2.31
CA LYS A 634 -2.20 -36.18 -1.50
C LYS A 634 -2.19 -35.51 -0.13
N LEU A 635 -3.29 -34.85 0.20
CA LEU A 635 -3.48 -34.25 1.51
C LEU A 635 -3.83 -35.30 2.57
N PRO A 636 -3.61 -35.03 3.86
CA PRO A 636 -3.98 -35.95 4.95
C PRO A 636 -5.47 -36.28 4.99
N ASP A 637 -6.33 -35.41 4.48
CA ASP A 637 -7.78 -35.65 4.38
C ASP A 637 -8.19 -36.51 3.18
N GLY A 638 -7.21 -37.05 2.43
CA GLY A 638 -7.41 -37.95 1.30
C GLY A 638 -7.59 -37.28 -0.05
N ARG A 639 -7.77 -35.96 -0.11
CA ARG A 639 -7.87 -35.22 -1.40
C ARG A 639 -6.56 -35.32 -2.18
N THR A 640 -6.67 -35.52 -3.48
CA THR A 640 -5.54 -35.64 -4.40
C THR A 640 -5.60 -34.56 -5.47
N PHE A 641 -4.44 -34.19 -6.02
CA PHE A 641 -4.30 -33.26 -7.14
C PHE A 641 -3.00 -33.55 -7.88
N ALA A 642 -2.93 -33.10 -9.12
CA ALA A 642 -1.73 -33.10 -9.94
C ALA A 642 -1.54 -31.72 -10.58
N GLY A 643 -0.45 -31.03 -10.24
CA GLY A 643 -0.11 -29.71 -10.72
C GLY A 643 -0.84 -28.56 -10.04
N ALA A 644 -0.41 -27.34 -10.39
CA ALA A 644 -0.88 -26.11 -9.76
C ALA A 644 -2.37 -25.86 -10.03
N SER A 645 -2.86 -26.16 -11.24
CA SER A 645 -4.27 -25.93 -11.62
C SER A 645 -5.24 -26.71 -10.73
N GLN A 646 -4.99 -28.01 -10.51
CA GLN A 646 -5.86 -28.82 -9.64
C GLN A 646 -5.71 -28.40 -8.17
N LEU A 647 -4.51 -28.08 -7.70
CA LEU A 647 -4.33 -27.58 -6.34
C LEU A 647 -5.11 -26.28 -6.12
N LYS A 648 -5.07 -25.31 -7.05
CA LYS A 648 -5.87 -24.07 -6.96
C LYS A 648 -7.36 -24.38 -6.81
N SER A 649 -7.89 -25.38 -7.52
CA SER A 649 -9.28 -25.84 -7.36
C SER A 649 -9.55 -26.39 -5.96
N VAL A 650 -8.63 -27.17 -5.39
CA VAL A 650 -8.71 -27.69 -4.01
C VAL A 650 -8.69 -26.54 -3.00
N LEU A 651 -7.84 -25.54 -3.18
CA LEU A 651 -7.76 -24.38 -2.30
C LEU A 651 -9.04 -23.52 -2.38
N LYS A 652 -9.59 -23.33 -3.58
CA LYS A 652 -10.87 -22.62 -3.77
C LYS A 652 -12.06 -23.38 -3.18
N ALA A 653 -12.00 -24.70 -3.08
CA ALA A 653 -13.00 -25.49 -2.40
C ALA A 653 -12.97 -25.32 -0.87
N ASP A 654 -11.82 -25.04 -0.28
CA ASP A 654 -11.64 -24.69 1.14
C ASP A 654 -12.04 -23.23 1.45
N ARG A 655 -13.15 -22.75 0.82
CA ARG A 655 -13.61 -21.34 0.82
C ARG A 655 -13.57 -20.69 2.20
N GLU A 656 -14.16 -21.35 3.20
CA GLU A 656 -14.27 -20.79 4.55
C GLU A 656 -12.89 -20.53 5.18
N LYS A 657 -11.95 -21.48 5.03
CA LYS A 657 -10.59 -21.32 5.57
C LYS A 657 -9.86 -20.14 4.91
N TYR A 658 -9.96 -20.03 3.58
CA TYR A 658 -9.31 -18.96 2.85
C TYR A 658 -9.90 -17.60 3.20
N VAL A 659 -11.23 -17.45 3.15
CA VAL A 659 -11.92 -16.20 3.48
C VAL A 659 -11.63 -15.79 4.91
N ARG A 660 -11.64 -16.75 5.86
CA ARG A 660 -11.32 -16.49 7.26
C ARG A 660 -9.88 -16.01 7.44
N ASN A 661 -8.91 -16.68 6.81
CA ASN A 661 -7.50 -16.27 6.91
C ASN A 661 -7.29 -14.88 6.29
N PHE A 662 -7.84 -14.63 5.10
CA PHE A 662 -7.77 -13.32 4.46
C PHE A 662 -8.38 -12.23 5.36
N SER A 663 -9.56 -12.49 5.94
CA SER A 663 -10.21 -11.60 6.89
C SER A 663 -9.35 -11.34 8.13
N ALA A 664 -8.72 -12.38 8.68
CA ALA A 664 -7.83 -12.25 9.83
C ALA A 664 -6.60 -11.39 9.51
N LYS A 665 -5.97 -11.60 8.34
CA LYS A 665 -4.84 -10.78 7.88
C LYS A 665 -5.24 -9.32 7.68
N LEU A 666 -6.38 -9.08 7.03
CA LEU A 666 -6.89 -7.74 6.75
C LEU A 666 -7.29 -7.00 8.04
N LEU A 667 -7.91 -7.69 9.00
CA LEU A 667 -8.27 -7.14 10.30
C LEU A 667 -7.02 -6.84 11.14
N THR A 668 -6.02 -7.74 11.18
CA THR A 668 -4.72 -7.51 11.82
C THR A 668 -4.07 -6.22 11.32
N TYR A 669 -4.02 -6.07 10.00
CA TYR A 669 -3.47 -4.89 9.35
C TYR A 669 -4.28 -3.62 9.67
N GLY A 670 -5.62 -3.68 9.58
CA GLY A 670 -6.51 -2.55 9.86
C GLY A 670 -6.44 -2.06 11.31
N LEU A 671 -6.30 -2.99 12.27
CA LEU A 671 -6.18 -2.67 13.69
C LEU A 671 -4.74 -2.30 14.10
N GLY A 672 -3.73 -2.68 13.34
CA GLY A 672 -2.32 -2.49 13.66
C GLY A 672 -1.85 -3.26 14.90
N ARG A 673 -2.46 -4.42 15.18
CA ARG A 673 -2.13 -5.34 16.28
C ARG A 673 -2.44 -6.79 15.92
N GLY A 674 -1.84 -7.72 16.64
CA GLY A 674 -2.24 -9.13 16.60
C GLY A 674 -3.70 -9.32 17.03
N LEU A 675 -4.33 -10.36 16.48
CA LEU A 675 -5.69 -10.74 16.87
C LEU A 675 -5.66 -11.62 18.11
N GLU A 676 -6.64 -11.41 18.96
CA GLU A 676 -6.85 -12.12 20.19
C GLU A 676 -8.19 -12.87 20.16
N TYR A 677 -8.45 -13.70 21.16
CA TYR A 677 -9.67 -14.51 21.25
C TYR A 677 -10.97 -13.68 21.19
N TYR A 678 -10.94 -12.44 21.63
CA TYR A 678 -12.10 -11.53 21.59
C TYR A 678 -12.39 -10.95 20.22
N ASP A 679 -11.48 -11.07 19.25
CA ASP A 679 -11.68 -10.63 17.86
C ASP A 679 -12.41 -11.68 16.99
N GLU A 680 -12.49 -12.90 17.46
CA GLU A 680 -13.10 -14.01 16.71
C GLU A 680 -14.58 -13.78 16.32
N PRO A 681 -15.43 -13.17 17.18
CA PRO A 681 -16.79 -12.84 16.77
C PRO A 681 -16.83 -11.85 15.59
N ALA A 682 -15.87 -10.94 15.52
CA ALA A 682 -15.74 -10.04 14.39
C ALA A 682 -15.33 -10.82 13.11
N LEU A 683 -14.39 -11.76 13.22
CA LEU A 683 -14.01 -12.62 12.10
C LEU A 683 -15.16 -13.47 11.59
N ASP A 684 -15.98 -14.04 12.48
CA ASP A 684 -17.17 -14.81 12.09
C ASP A 684 -18.15 -13.94 11.29
N LYS A 685 -18.42 -12.72 11.78
CA LYS A 685 -19.26 -11.74 11.06
C LYS A 685 -18.65 -11.36 9.70
N MET A 686 -17.33 -11.18 9.63
CA MET A 686 -16.62 -10.85 8.39
C MET A 686 -16.73 -11.95 7.34
N VAL A 687 -16.60 -13.22 7.72
CA VAL A 687 -16.77 -14.38 6.81
C VAL A 687 -18.18 -14.40 6.22
N ILE A 688 -19.21 -14.18 7.04
CA ILE A 688 -20.60 -14.11 6.59
C ILE A 688 -20.81 -12.93 5.65
N SER A 689 -20.29 -11.76 5.99
CA SER A 689 -20.43 -10.55 5.16
C SER A 689 -19.70 -10.70 3.82
N ALA A 690 -18.51 -11.30 3.80
CA ALA A 690 -17.78 -11.59 2.58
C ALA A 690 -18.58 -12.50 1.63
N GLN A 691 -19.22 -13.56 2.16
CA GLN A 691 -20.03 -14.47 1.36
C GLN A 691 -21.25 -13.75 0.75
N LYS A 692 -21.93 -12.91 1.53
CA LYS A 692 -23.05 -12.09 1.05
C LYS A 692 -22.63 -11.10 -0.04
N GLY A 693 -21.43 -10.55 0.05
CA GLY A 693 -20.84 -9.64 -0.92
C GLY A 693 -20.03 -10.36 -2.02
N GLU A 694 -20.36 -11.62 -2.36
CA GLU A 694 -19.68 -12.39 -3.43
C GLU A 694 -18.17 -12.53 -3.25
N ASN A 695 -17.68 -12.34 -2.04
CA ASN A 695 -16.26 -12.30 -1.68
C ASN A 695 -15.48 -11.22 -2.44
N ARG A 696 -16.13 -10.10 -2.79
CA ARG A 696 -15.47 -8.95 -3.40
C ARG A 696 -14.54 -8.29 -2.38
N PHE A 697 -13.47 -7.69 -2.89
CA PHE A 697 -12.48 -7.03 -2.03
C PHE A 697 -13.11 -5.94 -1.15
N SER A 698 -14.00 -5.12 -1.70
CA SER A 698 -14.70 -4.06 -0.96
C SER A 698 -15.57 -4.60 0.17
N ALA A 699 -16.21 -5.76 -0.02
CA ALA A 699 -17.04 -6.37 1.01
C ALA A 699 -16.23 -6.76 2.26
N LEU A 700 -14.98 -7.24 2.08
CA LEU A 700 -14.10 -7.54 3.20
C LEU A 700 -13.57 -6.27 3.88
N VAL A 701 -13.24 -5.25 3.11
CA VAL A 701 -12.83 -3.94 3.66
C VAL A 701 -13.98 -3.33 4.47
N LEU A 702 -15.21 -3.34 3.95
CA LEU A 702 -16.41 -2.88 4.67
C LEU A 702 -16.63 -3.69 5.94
N ALA A 703 -16.44 -5.00 5.90
CA ALA A 703 -16.58 -5.85 7.08
C ALA A 703 -15.56 -5.52 8.17
N VAL A 704 -14.31 -5.12 7.81
CA VAL A 704 -13.31 -4.61 8.76
C VAL A 704 -13.78 -3.30 9.39
N VAL A 705 -14.14 -2.31 8.58
CA VAL A 705 -14.46 -0.95 9.10
C VAL A 705 -15.76 -0.92 9.90
N GLN A 706 -16.67 -1.85 9.64
CA GLN A 706 -17.93 -2.01 10.39
C GLN A 706 -17.79 -2.89 11.63
N SER A 707 -16.64 -3.56 11.83
CA SER A 707 -16.42 -4.46 12.95
C SER A 707 -16.32 -3.73 14.30
N ASP A 708 -16.71 -4.42 15.36
CA ASP A 708 -16.65 -3.89 16.73
C ASP A 708 -15.23 -3.44 17.13
N PRO A 709 -14.15 -4.22 16.89
CA PRO A 709 -12.78 -3.79 17.22
C PRO A 709 -12.30 -2.57 16.41
N PHE A 710 -12.88 -2.28 15.25
CA PHE A 710 -12.53 -1.09 14.49
C PHE A 710 -13.29 0.16 14.93
N ARG A 711 -14.50 0.02 15.43
CA ARG A 711 -15.40 1.14 15.77
C ARG A 711 -15.51 1.44 17.26
N LEU A 712 -15.19 0.48 18.10
CA LEU A 712 -15.35 0.58 19.54
C LEU A 712 -13.98 0.54 20.25
N ARG A 713 -14.01 0.90 21.52
CA ARG A 713 -12.88 0.77 22.45
C ARG A 713 -13.36 0.44 23.86
N ARG A 714 -12.47 -0.08 24.70
CA ARG A 714 -12.65 -0.15 26.16
C ARG A 714 -12.20 1.16 26.80
N GLY A 715 -12.75 1.50 27.98
CA GLY A 715 -12.21 2.58 28.81
C GLY A 715 -10.79 2.25 29.29
N THR A 716 -9.94 3.26 29.38
CA THR A 716 -8.52 3.13 29.73
C THR A 716 -8.27 2.76 31.19
N SER A 717 -9.22 3.02 32.09
CA SER A 717 -9.14 2.67 33.54
C SER A 717 -9.32 1.18 33.84
N GLN A 718 -9.69 0.36 32.84
CA GLN A 718 -9.76 -1.10 32.97
C GLN A 718 -8.45 -1.81 32.60
N VAL A 719 -7.32 -1.10 32.51
CA VAL A 719 -6.02 -1.74 32.44
C VAL A 719 -5.84 -2.50 33.76
N GLU A 720 -5.91 -3.82 33.66
CA GLU A 720 -5.63 -4.78 34.72
C GLU A 720 -4.46 -4.29 35.59
N SER A 721 -4.68 -4.25 36.89
CA SER A 721 -3.58 -4.32 37.83
C SER A 721 -2.78 -5.57 37.45
N VAL A 722 -1.69 -5.37 36.73
CA VAL A 722 -0.69 -6.42 36.51
C VAL A 722 -0.27 -6.86 37.88
N GLN A 723 -0.78 -8.01 38.32
CA GLN A 723 -0.27 -8.67 39.52
C GLN A 723 1.20 -8.94 39.23
N THR A 724 2.04 -8.10 39.78
CA THR A 724 3.49 -8.36 39.87
C THR A 724 3.64 -9.73 40.47
N PRO A 725 4.30 -10.68 39.79
CA PRO A 725 4.55 -11.99 40.40
C PRO A 725 5.31 -11.76 41.72
N PRO A 726 4.99 -12.47 42.79
CA PRO A 726 5.69 -12.33 44.05
C PRO A 726 7.18 -12.59 43.80
N LYS A 727 8.03 -11.65 44.21
CA LYS A 727 9.46 -11.80 44.25
C LYS A 727 9.77 -13.10 45.02
N LYS A 728 10.36 -14.09 44.37
CA LYS A 728 11.04 -15.18 45.03
C LYS A 728 12.51 -14.83 45.22
#